data_a7d4abf147ecb4632775740fd239ddbe
#
_entry.id   a7d4abf147ecb4632775740fd239ddbe
#
_cell.length_a   1.000
_cell.length_b   1.000
_cell.length_c   1.000
_cell.angle_alpha   90.00
_cell.angle_beta   90.00
_cell.angle_gamma   90.00
#
_symmetry.space_group_name_H-M   'P 1'
#
loop_
_entity.id
_entity.type
_entity.pdbx_description
1 polymer ?
#
loop_
_entity_poly.entity_id
_entity_poly.type
_entity_poly.pdbx_seq_one_letter_code
_entity_poly.pdbx_strand_id
1 'polypeptide(L)'
;MKRSIITTVIVLLCTSVQCVAQGNIRMISGTVTDGKEPLAGANVFIYGTIDGCTTDSLGRFRFETDAKGEAELCATYIGYEDFRMRINAQTASADIVMREKAAAIDEVVVTASSYVFGRYEGMKSMNALDIVMSGNSCGDIYAALQSLPGTQKVGESGKLYVRGGDETECQTFINGMHVMVPYSTNVENNAVRGRFSPFLFKGMNFSLGGYDGEYGGALSAVLPMETTDISSGDKLGVSLSPLDWSVGGTKAFSRSSLSFNASYLSMAIYNKVFPDRYEWNEPYRKLSGEVQYKAETIGGGSIKTYAGYDLTTLGQQTDGRSLALREHNIYVNSVFQRNFAGGINVFAGIANSTLLNNIDNAELNGDRFHDFRNEIHIKTSVRKTVSYAIKVSAGIEDYIRNSSMRYAVKDENVGEYNLAYNLLAMNISTQTRLTGMLYANVSARTEMTSYDRRWIIMPRATLSVIPGRRFRMSLAMGKYSQTADNEYIAMGGKRLRQGTAYHYIASAQYHTGSILMRAEAYYKKYRNLPRLCGDHEYTSDGYGMSRGIDLFIENTSLVKNLTTTLSYSYNDAKRLYLDYTEPSMPQYSTRHNVCFTAKYYLPRLKTYIGMAENFASGRPYHDPMKAGFMNSRTAPYNSLDVNVTVLVSPRIILYASMNNILGRTNVFNYNYQADGTARTAVTSSRDRFLYIGLFISLKNNKAYEISNF
;
A
#
# COMPACT_ATOMS: atom_id res chain seq x y z
N MET A 1 23.54 20.22 25.83
CA MET A 1 23.75 18.95 25.13
C MET A 1 22.86 18.76 23.89
N LYS A 2 21.53 18.98 23.93
CA LYS A 2 20.63 18.75 22.75
C LYS A 2 20.94 19.57 21.50
N ARG A 3 21.44 20.82 21.61
CA ARG A 3 21.86 21.63 20.44
C ARG A 3 23.19 21.17 19.82
N SER A 4 24.08 20.60 20.62
CA SER A 4 25.40 20.15 20.18
C SER A 4 25.35 18.89 19.29
N ILE A 5 24.42 17.97 19.58
CA ILE A 5 24.26 16.69 18.82
C ILE A 5 23.69 16.97 17.44
N ILE A 6 22.72 17.86 17.31
CA ILE A 6 22.13 18.24 16.01
C ILE A 6 23.18 18.93 15.12
N THR A 7 23.97 19.81 15.71
CA THR A 7 25.06 20.49 15.00
C THR A 7 26.16 19.51 14.57
N THR A 8 26.49 18.52 15.40
CA THR A 8 27.49 17.49 15.08
C THR A 8 27.01 16.54 13.97
N VAL A 9 25.72 16.17 13.94
CA VAL A 9 25.13 15.34 12.88
C VAL A 9 25.08 16.10 11.55
N ILE A 10 24.76 17.40 11.58
CA ILE A 10 24.75 18.25 10.38
C ILE A 10 26.20 18.45 9.86
N VAL A 11 27.17 18.62 10.74
CA VAL A 11 28.59 18.75 10.37
C VAL A 11 29.13 17.43 9.84
N LEU A 12 28.78 16.27 10.40
CA LEU A 12 29.14 14.95 9.86
C LEU A 12 28.50 14.69 8.49
N LEU A 13 27.29 15.13 8.25
CA LEU A 13 26.63 15.08 6.95
C LEU A 13 27.33 16.00 5.92
N CYS A 14 27.82 17.18 6.35
CA CYS A 14 28.53 18.11 5.47
C CYS A 14 29.99 17.69 5.19
N THR A 15 30.68 16.99 6.09
CA THR A 15 32.06 16.54 5.90
C THR A 15 32.16 15.26 5.06
N SER A 16 31.15 14.43 5.00
CA SER A 16 31.11 13.24 4.13
C SER A 16 30.98 13.57 2.63
N VAL A 17 30.63 14.79 2.28
CA VAL A 17 30.44 15.25 0.88
C VAL A 17 31.76 15.54 0.16
N GLN A 18 32.92 15.59 0.83
CA GLN A 18 34.19 16.00 0.20
C GLN A 18 35.03 14.89 -0.45
N CYS A 19 34.58 13.64 -0.44
CA CYS A 19 35.29 12.52 -1.09
C CYS A 19 34.52 11.94 -2.28
N VAL A 20 34.11 12.76 -3.24
CA VAL A 20 33.63 12.27 -4.54
C VAL A 20 34.79 12.32 -5.54
N ALA A 21 35.31 11.15 -5.89
CA ALA A 21 36.27 10.99 -6.96
C ALA A 21 35.72 11.61 -8.26
N GLN A 22 36.49 12.48 -8.91
CA GLN A 22 36.25 12.98 -10.27
C GLN A 22 36.24 11.79 -11.24
N GLY A 23 35.07 11.21 -11.50
CA GLY A 23 34.86 10.31 -12.60
C GLY A 23 34.77 11.11 -13.90
N ASN A 24 35.37 10.62 -14.99
CA ASN A 24 35.18 11.19 -16.33
C ASN A 24 33.70 11.06 -16.70
N ILE A 25 32.97 12.14 -16.59
CA ILE A 25 31.55 12.24 -16.99
C ILE A 25 31.52 12.34 -18.52
N ARG A 26 30.76 11.45 -19.17
CA ARG A 26 30.49 11.53 -20.61
C ARG A 26 29.03 11.85 -20.86
N MET A 27 28.77 12.48 -21.99
CA MET A 27 27.43 12.83 -22.43
C MET A 27 26.95 11.84 -23.50
N ILE A 28 25.72 11.34 -23.35
CA ILE A 28 25.05 10.53 -24.35
C ILE A 28 23.82 11.30 -24.82
N SER A 29 23.66 11.41 -26.13
CA SER A 29 22.52 12.09 -26.77
C SER A 29 22.04 11.28 -27.96
N GLY A 30 20.82 11.59 -28.45
CA GLY A 30 20.26 10.93 -29.61
C GLY A 30 18.78 11.20 -29.77
N THR A 31 18.15 10.40 -30.63
CA THR A 31 16.71 10.47 -30.88
C THR A 31 16.05 9.11 -30.68
N VAL A 32 14.79 9.12 -30.26
CA VAL A 32 13.94 7.94 -30.19
C VAL A 32 12.75 8.12 -31.13
N THR A 33 12.58 7.19 -32.06
CA THR A 33 11.50 7.20 -33.07
C THR A 33 10.84 5.82 -33.16
N ASP A 34 9.68 5.74 -33.80
CA ASP A 34 9.07 4.46 -34.21
C ASP A 34 9.37 4.10 -35.69
N GLY A 35 10.33 4.82 -36.31
CA GLY A 35 10.64 4.73 -37.73
C GLY A 35 9.79 5.65 -38.60
N LYS A 36 8.76 6.31 -38.05
CA LYS A 36 7.88 7.28 -38.75
C LYS A 36 7.78 8.59 -37.99
N GLU A 37 7.57 8.54 -36.68
CA GLU A 37 7.38 9.73 -35.82
C GLU A 37 8.31 9.72 -34.61
N PRO A 38 8.71 10.89 -34.10
CA PRO A 38 9.50 10.98 -32.88
C PRO A 38 8.66 10.58 -31.65
N LEU A 39 9.25 9.81 -30.76
CA LEU A 39 8.60 9.34 -29.53
C LEU A 39 8.94 10.27 -28.36
N ALA A 40 8.04 11.22 -28.06
CA ALA A 40 8.16 12.12 -26.93
C ALA A 40 7.81 11.41 -25.61
N GLY A 41 8.65 11.57 -24.56
CA GLY A 41 8.43 10.96 -23.25
C GLY A 41 8.92 9.50 -23.14
N ALA A 42 9.68 8.99 -24.10
CA ALA A 42 10.39 7.72 -23.96
C ALA A 42 11.49 7.84 -22.90
N ASN A 43 11.62 6.84 -22.01
CA ASN A 43 12.69 6.79 -21.03
C ASN A 43 13.92 6.18 -21.67
N VAL A 44 15.05 6.91 -21.65
CA VAL A 44 16.36 6.43 -22.13
C VAL A 44 17.33 6.44 -20.95
N PHE A 45 17.97 5.30 -20.66
CA PHE A 45 18.83 5.16 -19.48
C PHE A 45 19.88 4.08 -19.70
N ILE A 46 20.96 4.15 -18.91
CA ILE A 46 21.97 3.08 -18.86
C ILE A 46 21.47 2.00 -17.90
N TYR A 47 21.40 0.78 -18.40
CA TYR A 47 20.94 -0.37 -17.63
C TYR A 47 21.78 -0.57 -16.36
N GLY A 48 21.11 -0.72 -15.22
CA GLY A 48 21.77 -0.87 -13.92
C GLY A 48 22.32 0.39 -13.30
N THR A 49 22.03 1.58 -13.87
CA THR A 49 22.37 2.90 -13.30
C THR A 49 21.10 3.75 -13.16
N ILE A 50 21.24 4.91 -12.56
CA ILE A 50 20.21 5.95 -12.52
C ILE A 50 20.39 7.00 -13.63
N ASP A 51 21.44 6.84 -14.45
CA ASP A 51 21.77 7.78 -15.50
C ASP A 51 20.83 7.60 -16.68
N GLY A 52 20.03 8.60 -16.95
CA GLY A 52 19.04 8.59 -18.00
C GLY A 52 18.19 9.86 -18.04
N CYS A 53 17.35 9.97 -19.02
CA CYS A 53 16.37 11.04 -19.15
C CYS A 53 15.17 10.59 -19.97
N THR A 54 14.11 11.40 -19.99
CA THR A 54 12.99 11.26 -20.91
C THR A 54 13.24 12.10 -22.18
N THR A 55 12.76 11.61 -23.32
CA THR A 55 12.83 12.35 -24.58
C THR A 55 11.93 13.59 -24.57
N ASP A 56 12.35 14.65 -25.27
CA ASP A 56 11.57 15.85 -25.51
C ASP A 56 10.45 15.65 -26.55
N SER A 57 9.73 16.73 -26.89
CA SER A 57 8.65 16.72 -27.90
C SER A 57 9.06 16.30 -29.31
N LEU A 58 10.37 16.34 -29.60
CA LEU A 58 10.98 15.95 -30.86
C LEU A 58 11.68 14.59 -30.75
N GLY A 59 11.41 13.81 -29.67
CA GLY A 59 12.04 12.51 -29.44
C GLY A 59 13.51 12.57 -29.06
N ARG A 60 14.09 13.74 -28.77
CA ARG A 60 15.51 13.91 -28.46
C ARG A 60 15.77 13.64 -26.99
N PHE A 61 16.90 12.98 -26.70
CA PHE A 61 17.39 12.77 -25.34
C PHE A 61 18.84 13.23 -25.19
N ARG A 62 19.20 13.64 -23.97
CA ARG A 62 20.56 13.99 -23.63
C ARG A 62 20.77 13.88 -22.12
N PHE A 63 21.71 13.05 -21.68
CA PHE A 63 22.03 12.88 -20.27
C PHE A 63 23.53 12.60 -20.06
N GLU A 64 23.98 12.85 -18.86
CA GLU A 64 25.35 12.60 -18.42
C GLU A 64 25.45 11.25 -17.71
N THR A 65 26.54 10.51 -17.92
CA THR A 65 26.81 9.24 -17.24
C THR A 65 28.27 9.10 -16.85
N ASP A 66 28.52 8.46 -15.71
CA ASP A 66 29.87 8.07 -15.29
C ASP A 66 30.17 6.59 -15.57
N ALA A 67 29.30 5.90 -16.30
CA ALA A 67 29.51 4.51 -16.68
C ALA A 67 30.79 4.33 -17.50
N LYS A 68 31.69 3.48 -16.99
CA LYS A 68 33.00 3.20 -17.60
C LYS A 68 32.94 1.93 -18.43
N GLY A 69 33.59 1.97 -19.64
CA GLY A 69 33.70 0.80 -20.52
C GLY A 69 32.39 0.47 -21.28
N GLU A 70 32.10 -0.81 -21.45
CA GLU A 70 30.88 -1.28 -22.09
C GLU A 70 29.69 -1.13 -21.14
N ALA A 71 28.60 -0.60 -21.64
CA ALA A 71 27.34 -0.43 -20.92
C ALA A 71 26.17 -0.78 -21.86
N GLU A 72 25.00 -1.02 -21.31
CA GLU A 72 23.78 -1.29 -22.06
C GLU A 72 22.86 -0.06 -21.99
N LEU A 73 22.63 0.60 -23.14
CA LEU A 73 21.68 1.68 -23.30
C LEU A 73 20.30 1.07 -23.53
N CYS A 74 19.36 1.43 -22.69
CA CYS A 74 17.97 0.98 -22.78
C CYS A 74 17.05 2.14 -23.11
N ALA A 75 16.03 1.86 -23.92
CA ALA A 75 14.90 2.76 -24.10
C ALA A 75 13.59 2.01 -23.86
N THR A 76 12.69 2.62 -23.11
CA THR A 76 11.35 2.09 -22.84
C THR A 76 10.31 3.15 -23.16
N TYR A 77 9.27 2.74 -23.87
CA TYR A 77 8.13 3.59 -24.20
C TYR A 77 6.86 2.75 -24.27
N ILE A 78 5.75 3.37 -23.87
CA ILE A 78 4.45 2.70 -23.78
C ILE A 78 3.98 2.22 -25.16
N GLY A 79 3.64 0.93 -25.25
CA GLY A 79 3.17 0.33 -26.51
C GLY A 79 4.29 -0.09 -27.48
N TYR A 80 5.54 -0.02 -27.02
CA TYR A 80 6.72 -0.41 -27.80
C TYR A 80 7.52 -1.50 -27.07
N GLU A 81 8.24 -2.33 -27.84
CA GLU A 81 9.20 -3.31 -27.30
C GLU A 81 10.36 -2.56 -26.63
N ASP A 82 10.84 -3.09 -25.48
CA ASP A 82 12.02 -2.54 -24.82
C ASP A 82 13.22 -2.62 -25.75
N PHE A 83 13.83 -1.48 -26.05
CA PHE A 83 15.04 -1.43 -26.85
C PHE A 83 16.27 -1.54 -25.97
N ARG A 84 17.27 -2.32 -26.41
CA ARG A 84 18.55 -2.47 -25.72
C ARG A 84 19.70 -2.46 -26.73
N MET A 85 20.73 -1.68 -26.42
CA MET A 85 21.91 -1.57 -27.27
C MET A 85 23.18 -1.52 -26.39
N ARG A 86 24.20 -2.28 -26.75
CA ARG A 86 25.51 -2.15 -26.12
C ARG A 86 26.20 -0.90 -26.65
N ILE A 87 26.70 -0.10 -25.72
CA ILE A 87 27.49 1.11 -25.99
C ILE A 87 28.88 0.96 -25.34
N ASN A 88 29.89 1.51 -25.99
CA ASN A 88 31.26 1.53 -25.48
C ASN A 88 31.63 2.93 -24.94
N ALA A 89 32.83 3.08 -24.43
CA ALA A 89 33.33 4.36 -23.86
C ALA A 89 33.32 5.52 -24.85
N GLN A 90 33.32 5.26 -26.15
CA GLN A 90 33.41 6.28 -27.22
C GLN A 90 32.01 6.64 -27.77
N THR A 91 30.95 5.92 -27.41
CA THR A 91 29.60 6.19 -27.89
C THR A 91 29.06 7.48 -27.27
N ALA A 92 28.96 8.55 -28.05
CA ALA A 92 28.40 9.85 -27.64
C ALA A 92 27.00 10.10 -28.19
N SER A 93 26.61 9.37 -29.25
CA SER A 93 25.28 9.51 -29.87
C SER A 93 24.67 8.13 -30.18
N ALA A 94 23.35 8.01 -30.04
CA ALA A 94 22.60 6.81 -30.33
C ALA A 94 21.20 7.17 -30.83
N ASP A 95 20.89 6.81 -32.09
CA ASP A 95 19.52 6.90 -32.60
C ASP A 95 18.79 5.57 -32.39
N ILE A 96 17.66 5.65 -31.71
CA ILE A 96 16.90 4.50 -31.26
C ILE A 96 15.60 4.42 -32.07
N VAL A 97 15.40 3.29 -32.75
CA VAL A 97 14.13 2.98 -33.41
C VAL A 97 13.43 1.91 -32.59
N MET A 98 12.35 2.28 -31.94
CA MET A 98 11.52 1.36 -31.16
C MET A 98 10.47 0.71 -32.06
N ARG A 99 10.26 -0.58 -31.89
CA ARG A 99 9.21 -1.31 -32.60
C ARG A 99 7.92 -1.28 -31.80
N GLU A 100 6.81 -0.93 -32.43
CA GLU A 100 5.50 -1.14 -31.80
C GLU A 100 5.34 -2.62 -31.45
N LYS A 101 4.96 -2.92 -30.22
CA LYS A 101 4.56 -4.29 -29.87
C LYS A 101 3.42 -4.68 -30.78
N ALA A 102 3.66 -5.67 -31.67
CA ALA A 102 2.59 -6.29 -32.45
C ALA A 102 1.54 -6.79 -31.44
N ALA A 103 0.37 -6.18 -31.47
CA ALA A 103 -0.75 -6.30 -30.55
C ALA A 103 -0.92 -7.65 -29.81
N ALA A 104 -0.06 -7.96 -28.84
CA ALA A 104 -0.56 -8.48 -27.61
C ALA A 104 -1.30 -7.29 -26.99
N ILE A 105 -2.62 -7.31 -26.99
CA ILE A 105 -3.44 -6.31 -26.34
C ILE A 105 -2.91 -6.25 -24.92
N ASP A 106 -2.14 -5.21 -24.62
CA ASP A 106 -1.76 -4.88 -23.26
C ASP A 106 -3.06 -4.94 -22.47
N GLU A 107 -3.04 -5.68 -21.37
CA GLU A 107 -4.22 -5.87 -20.55
C GLU A 107 -4.69 -4.49 -20.13
N VAL A 108 -5.61 -3.89 -20.89
CA VAL A 108 -6.29 -2.67 -20.50
C VAL A 108 -7.09 -3.06 -19.30
N VAL A 109 -6.49 -2.89 -18.11
CA VAL A 109 -7.18 -3.10 -16.84
C VAL A 109 -8.30 -2.08 -16.81
N VAL A 110 -9.49 -2.51 -17.20
CA VAL A 110 -10.71 -1.70 -17.23
C VAL A 110 -11.22 -1.58 -15.80
N THR A 111 -10.51 -0.80 -14.99
CA THR A 111 -10.92 -0.45 -13.62
C THR A 111 -11.06 1.06 -13.54
N ALA A 112 -12.17 1.51 -12.94
CA ALA A 112 -12.47 2.93 -12.91
C ALA A 112 -11.63 3.72 -11.92
N SER A 113 -11.14 3.11 -10.86
CA SER A 113 -10.51 3.82 -9.74
C SER A 113 -9.34 3.03 -9.19
N SER A 114 -8.27 2.86 -9.98
CA SER A 114 -7.09 2.11 -9.55
C SER A 114 -5.81 2.91 -9.72
N TYR A 115 -4.93 2.81 -8.73
CA TYR A 115 -3.55 3.25 -8.78
C TYR A 115 -2.66 2.01 -8.88
N VAL A 116 -1.92 1.89 -9.97
CA VAL A 116 -1.05 0.74 -10.23
C VAL A 116 0.38 1.11 -9.89
N PHE A 117 1.03 0.28 -9.09
CA PHE A 117 2.43 0.41 -8.69
C PHE A 117 3.20 -0.83 -9.19
N GLY A 118 4.36 -0.64 -9.83
CA GLY A 118 5.17 -1.71 -10.41
C GLY A 118 5.23 -1.65 -11.93
N ARG A 119 5.87 -2.63 -12.57
CA ARG A 119 6.03 -2.70 -14.03
C ARG A 119 4.72 -3.14 -14.70
N TYR A 120 3.76 -2.26 -14.82
CA TYR A 120 2.68 -2.39 -15.78
C TYR A 120 2.87 -1.36 -16.88
N GLU A 121 2.83 -1.80 -18.13
CA GLU A 121 2.97 -0.94 -19.30
C GLU A 121 1.88 0.12 -19.29
N GLY A 122 2.27 1.37 -19.27
CA GLY A 122 1.37 2.51 -19.44
C GLY A 122 1.07 3.38 -18.24
N MET A 123 1.52 3.02 -17.03
CA MET A 123 1.46 3.88 -15.85
C MET A 123 2.80 3.88 -15.13
N LYS A 124 3.22 5.05 -14.66
CA LYS A 124 4.43 5.19 -13.83
C LYS A 124 4.19 4.48 -12.52
N SER A 125 4.88 3.36 -12.34
CA SER A 125 4.73 2.52 -11.17
C SER A 125 5.68 2.98 -10.07
N MET A 126 5.21 3.12 -8.83
CA MET A 126 6.11 3.20 -7.69
C MET A 126 6.85 1.86 -7.56
N ASN A 127 8.16 1.90 -7.64
CA ASN A 127 9.00 0.76 -7.27
C ASN A 127 9.32 0.79 -5.77
N ALA A 128 9.97 -0.25 -5.25
CA ALA A 128 10.35 -0.31 -3.84
C ALA A 128 11.17 0.91 -3.39
N LEU A 129 12.07 1.40 -4.25
CA LEU A 129 12.87 2.59 -3.96
C LEU A 129 12.01 3.87 -3.91
N ASP A 130 11.01 4.01 -4.77
CA ASP A 130 10.07 5.14 -4.72
C ASP A 130 9.26 5.16 -3.41
N ILE A 131 8.87 3.98 -2.91
CA ILE A 131 8.22 3.85 -1.60
C ILE A 131 9.16 4.30 -0.49
N VAL A 132 10.40 3.81 -0.47
CA VAL A 132 11.39 4.18 0.55
C VAL A 132 11.71 5.67 0.48
N MET A 133 11.83 6.25 -0.72
CA MET A 133 12.16 7.66 -0.93
C MET A 133 10.96 8.61 -0.83
N SER A 134 9.73 8.12 -0.64
CA SER A 134 8.60 9.03 -0.44
C SER A 134 8.67 9.66 0.95
N GLY A 135 8.41 10.98 1.04
CA GLY A 135 8.66 11.79 2.24
C GLY A 135 7.96 11.31 3.50
N ASN A 136 6.86 10.60 3.37
CA ASN A 136 5.98 10.20 4.47
C ASN A 136 5.95 8.69 4.74
N SER A 137 6.61 7.85 3.93
CA SER A 137 6.43 6.39 4.02
C SER A 137 7.40 5.69 4.96
N CYS A 138 8.63 6.20 5.13
CA CYS A 138 9.70 5.49 5.86
C CYS A 138 9.84 4.01 5.44
N GLY A 139 9.62 3.71 4.14
CA GLY A 139 9.67 2.36 3.61
C GLY A 139 8.40 1.51 3.79
N ASP A 140 7.34 2.07 4.32
CA ASP A 140 6.04 1.39 4.48
C ASP A 140 5.15 1.58 3.25
N ILE A 141 4.66 0.46 2.69
CA ILE A 141 3.75 0.42 1.55
C ILE A 141 2.46 1.20 1.85
N TYR A 142 1.84 0.95 2.99
CA TYR A 142 0.54 1.54 3.34
C TYR A 142 0.65 3.04 3.61
N ALA A 143 1.73 3.48 4.26
CA ALA A 143 2.01 4.90 4.46
C ALA A 143 2.25 5.63 3.12
N ALA A 144 2.92 4.99 2.14
CA ALA A 144 3.04 5.54 0.80
C ALA A 144 1.69 5.70 0.11
N LEU A 145 0.77 4.73 0.27
CA LEU A 145 -0.58 4.78 -0.29
C LEU A 145 -1.44 5.89 0.36
N GLN A 146 -1.17 6.28 1.60
CA GLN A 146 -1.88 7.38 2.27
C GLN A 146 -1.63 8.76 1.64
N SER A 147 -0.65 8.90 0.74
CA SER A 147 -0.44 10.12 -0.05
C SER A 147 -1.37 10.24 -1.26
N LEU A 148 -2.09 9.17 -1.61
CA LEU A 148 -2.99 9.16 -2.76
C LEU A 148 -4.34 9.79 -2.41
N PRO A 149 -5.02 10.43 -3.38
CA PRO A 149 -6.36 10.96 -3.15
C PRO A 149 -7.34 9.81 -2.85
N GLY A 150 -8.38 10.11 -2.08
CA GLY A 150 -9.34 9.13 -1.58
C GLY A 150 -8.91 8.37 -0.33
N THR A 151 -7.65 8.47 0.08
CA THR A 151 -7.15 7.94 1.35
C THR A 151 -7.15 9.01 2.44
N GLN A 152 -7.13 8.57 3.69
CA GLN A 152 -7.09 9.47 4.85
C GLN A 152 -6.08 8.96 5.86
N LYS A 153 -5.26 9.86 6.38
CA LYS A 153 -4.36 9.57 7.50
C LYS A 153 -5.12 9.72 8.82
N VAL A 154 -5.20 8.67 9.62
CA VAL A 154 -5.92 8.66 10.90
C VAL A 154 -4.95 8.52 12.05
N GLY A 155 -4.64 9.61 12.71
CA GLY A 155 -3.66 9.64 13.79
C GLY A 155 -2.29 9.18 13.34
N GLU A 156 -1.64 8.39 14.15
CA GLU A 156 -0.41 7.67 13.83
C GLU A 156 -0.70 6.33 13.13
N SER A 157 -1.97 6.01 12.88
CA SER A 157 -2.35 4.76 12.22
C SER A 157 -1.84 4.74 10.77
N GLY A 158 -1.00 3.78 10.45
CA GLY A 158 -0.59 3.47 9.07
C GLY A 158 -1.62 2.70 8.27
N LYS A 159 -2.81 2.43 8.85
CA LYS A 159 -3.89 1.70 8.20
C LYS A 159 -4.59 2.54 7.13
N LEU A 160 -5.22 1.88 6.15
CA LEU A 160 -5.88 2.54 5.03
C LEU A 160 -7.36 2.81 5.33
N TYR A 161 -7.71 4.07 5.40
CA TYR A 161 -9.10 4.54 5.45
C TYR A 161 -9.44 5.16 4.09
N VAL A 162 -10.47 4.66 3.42
CA VAL A 162 -10.72 5.01 2.01
C VAL A 162 -12.13 5.52 1.80
N ARG A 163 -12.23 6.79 1.35
CA ARG A 163 -13.50 7.40 0.93
C ARG A 163 -14.60 7.24 1.99
N GLY A 164 -14.29 7.60 3.25
CA GLY A 164 -15.21 7.48 4.37
C GLY A 164 -15.49 6.03 4.82
N GLY A 165 -14.71 5.07 4.34
CA GLY A 165 -14.70 3.69 4.79
C GLY A 165 -13.72 3.47 5.92
N ASP A 166 -14.03 2.51 6.78
CA ASP A 166 -13.17 2.02 7.85
C ASP A 166 -11.96 1.25 7.30
N GLU A 167 -10.93 1.06 8.13
CA GLU A 167 -9.75 0.28 7.76
C GLU A 167 -10.06 -1.17 7.41
N THR A 168 -11.03 -1.78 8.11
CA THR A 168 -11.47 -3.14 7.90
C THR A 168 -12.17 -3.33 6.54
N GLU A 169 -12.66 -2.25 5.93
CA GLU A 169 -13.27 -2.23 4.61
C GLU A 169 -12.25 -2.27 3.45
N CYS A 170 -10.95 -2.22 3.79
CA CYS A 170 -9.84 -2.29 2.84
C CYS A 170 -9.17 -3.66 2.95
N GLN A 171 -9.19 -4.46 1.88
CA GLN A 171 -8.64 -5.82 1.89
C GLN A 171 -7.36 -5.92 1.08
N THR A 172 -6.40 -6.69 1.61
CA THR A 172 -5.09 -6.93 0.98
C THR A 172 -5.03 -8.35 0.43
N PHE A 173 -4.42 -8.49 -0.75
CA PHE A 173 -4.20 -9.78 -1.41
C PHE A 173 -2.73 -9.90 -1.83
N ILE A 174 -2.11 -11.05 -1.61
CA ILE A 174 -0.77 -11.37 -2.12
C ILE A 174 -0.88 -12.53 -3.10
N ASN A 175 -0.42 -12.31 -4.34
CA ASN A 175 -0.55 -13.29 -5.45
C ASN A 175 -2.00 -13.75 -5.67
N GLY A 176 -3.00 -12.87 -5.45
CA GLY A 176 -4.42 -13.19 -5.58
C GLY A 176 -5.05 -13.89 -4.37
N MET A 177 -4.28 -14.16 -3.30
CA MET A 177 -4.73 -14.80 -2.05
C MET A 177 -4.91 -13.76 -0.94
N HIS A 178 -6.00 -13.86 -0.18
CA HIS A 178 -6.36 -12.91 0.88
C HIS A 178 -5.37 -12.94 2.06
N VAL A 179 -5.13 -11.76 2.64
CA VAL A 179 -4.35 -11.54 3.86
C VAL A 179 -5.26 -11.01 4.95
N MET A 180 -5.58 -11.83 5.95
CA MET A 180 -6.52 -11.46 7.02
C MET A 180 -6.01 -10.27 7.86
N VAL A 181 -4.72 -10.23 8.21
CA VAL A 181 -4.12 -9.17 9.02
C VAL A 181 -2.88 -8.60 8.32
N PRO A 182 -3.04 -7.52 7.55
CA PRO A 182 -1.95 -6.93 6.76
C PRO A 182 -1.10 -5.91 7.52
N TYR A 183 -1.52 -5.54 8.74
CA TYR A 183 -0.85 -4.55 9.57
C TYR A 183 -0.14 -5.19 10.75
N SER A 184 0.88 -4.52 11.27
CA SER A 184 1.48 -4.87 12.55
C SER A 184 0.57 -4.45 13.71
N THR A 185 0.86 -4.98 14.89
CA THR A 185 0.13 -4.71 16.12
C THR A 185 -0.03 -3.22 16.38
N ASN A 186 -1.22 -2.85 16.80
CA ASN A 186 -1.56 -1.50 17.22
C ASN A 186 -1.79 -1.46 18.75
N VAL A 187 -1.10 -0.55 19.40
CA VAL A 187 -1.46 -0.03 20.71
C VAL A 187 -1.84 1.43 20.51
N GLU A 188 -2.80 1.91 21.27
CA GLU A 188 -3.30 3.27 21.17
C GLU A 188 -2.16 4.30 21.11
N ASN A 189 -2.26 5.24 20.17
CA ASN A 189 -1.29 6.33 19.95
C ASN A 189 0.12 5.93 19.49
N ASN A 190 0.33 4.69 19.07
CA ASN A 190 1.57 4.25 18.44
C ASN A 190 1.44 4.11 16.92
N ALA A 191 2.54 4.35 16.23
CA ALA A 191 2.59 4.24 14.79
C ALA A 191 2.43 2.78 14.34
N VAL A 192 1.30 2.46 13.70
CA VAL A 192 1.08 1.18 13.02
C VAL A 192 1.76 1.22 11.66
N ARG A 193 2.35 0.11 11.25
CA ARG A 193 3.01 -0.07 9.96
C ARG A 193 2.47 -1.31 9.26
N GLY A 194 2.64 -1.36 7.95
CA GLY A 194 2.45 -2.58 7.18
C GLY A 194 3.42 -3.67 7.61
N ARG A 195 3.03 -4.92 7.41
CA ARG A 195 3.86 -6.08 7.76
C ARG A 195 4.88 -6.43 6.70
N PHE A 196 4.64 -6.06 5.45
CA PHE A 196 5.32 -6.60 4.28
C PHE A 196 6.39 -5.64 3.77
N SER A 197 7.59 -6.18 3.52
CA SER A 197 8.69 -5.44 2.92
C SER A 197 8.38 -5.10 1.45
N PRO A 198 8.50 -3.85 1.01
CA PRO A 198 8.23 -3.48 -0.38
C PRO A 198 9.16 -4.16 -1.39
N PHE A 199 10.33 -4.65 -0.94
CA PHE A 199 11.36 -5.21 -1.80
C PHE A 199 11.01 -6.59 -2.38
N LEU A 200 10.06 -7.31 -1.77
CA LEU A 200 9.61 -8.61 -2.23
C LEU A 200 8.44 -8.55 -3.22
N PHE A 201 7.98 -7.34 -3.57
CA PHE A 201 6.86 -7.14 -4.50
C PHE A 201 7.30 -6.42 -5.77
N LYS A 202 6.82 -6.91 -6.93
CA LYS A 202 7.09 -6.31 -8.24
C LYS A 202 6.04 -5.28 -8.65
N GLY A 203 4.84 -5.37 -8.08
CA GLY A 203 3.72 -4.51 -8.41
C GLY A 203 2.61 -4.57 -7.38
N MET A 204 1.89 -3.46 -7.28
CA MET A 204 0.73 -3.27 -6.42
C MET A 204 -0.33 -2.53 -7.20
N ASN A 205 -1.59 -2.95 -7.05
CA ASN A 205 -2.73 -2.30 -7.67
C ASN A 205 -3.71 -1.86 -6.58
N PHE A 206 -3.70 -0.59 -6.24
CA PHE A 206 -4.60 -0.05 -5.23
C PHE A 206 -5.87 0.49 -5.86
N SER A 207 -6.99 -0.23 -5.67
CA SER A 207 -8.31 0.16 -6.17
C SER A 207 -9.18 0.75 -5.07
N LEU A 208 -9.61 1.99 -5.24
CA LEU A 208 -10.46 2.74 -4.31
C LEU A 208 -11.97 2.49 -4.52
N GLY A 209 -12.31 1.37 -5.14
CA GLY A 209 -13.66 0.95 -5.51
C GLY A 209 -13.78 0.69 -7.01
N GLY A 210 -14.89 0.14 -7.46
CA GLY A 210 -15.07 -0.26 -8.86
C GLY A 210 -14.22 -1.47 -9.27
N TYR A 211 -13.68 -2.24 -8.33
CA TYR A 211 -12.86 -3.42 -8.58
C TYR A 211 -13.70 -4.61 -9.07
N ASP A 212 -13.04 -5.51 -9.81
CA ASP A 212 -13.63 -6.68 -10.46
C ASP A 212 -14.22 -7.70 -9.48
N GLY A 213 -15.09 -8.58 -9.96
CA GLY A 213 -15.68 -9.68 -9.21
C GLY A 213 -14.70 -10.71 -8.67
N GLU A 214 -13.47 -10.72 -9.16
CA GLU A 214 -12.38 -11.56 -8.66
C GLU A 214 -12.04 -11.27 -7.19
N TYR A 215 -12.27 -10.04 -6.71
CA TYR A 215 -12.00 -9.61 -5.34
C TYR A 215 -13.30 -9.42 -4.55
N GLY A 216 -13.32 -9.90 -3.32
CA GLY A 216 -14.47 -9.80 -2.40
C GLY A 216 -14.06 -9.40 -0.99
N GLY A 217 -15.05 -9.39 -0.08
CA GLY A 217 -14.82 -9.14 1.33
C GLY A 217 -14.45 -7.69 1.69
N ALA A 218 -14.58 -6.72 0.76
CA ALA A 218 -14.25 -5.32 0.97
C ALA A 218 -15.45 -4.41 0.66
N LEU A 219 -15.68 -3.39 1.48
CA LEU A 219 -16.70 -2.36 1.20
C LEU A 219 -16.09 -1.06 0.64
N SER A 220 -14.77 -0.90 0.70
CA SER A 220 -14.13 0.37 0.30
C SER A 220 -13.03 0.20 -0.74
N ALA A 221 -12.00 -0.61 -0.47
CA ALA A 221 -10.84 -0.72 -1.34
C ALA A 221 -10.23 -2.13 -1.35
N VAL A 222 -9.47 -2.43 -2.39
CA VAL A 222 -8.63 -3.64 -2.46
C VAL A 222 -7.22 -3.30 -2.87
N LEU A 223 -6.24 -4.00 -2.27
CA LEU A 223 -4.82 -3.88 -2.54
C LEU A 223 -4.24 -5.24 -2.95
N PRO A 224 -4.35 -5.66 -4.21
CA PRO A 224 -3.60 -6.78 -4.74
C PRO A 224 -2.11 -6.42 -4.87
N MET A 225 -1.25 -7.27 -4.31
CA MET A 225 0.20 -7.18 -4.41
C MET A 225 0.75 -8.44 -5.08
N GLU A 226 1.67 -8.27 -6.01
CA GLU A 226 2.34 -9.38 -6.67
C GLU A 226 3.80 -9.47 -6.23
N THR A 227 4.20 -10.67 -5.83
CA THR A 227 5.60 -10.95 -5.49
C THR A 227 6.50 -10.87 -6.72
N THR A 228 7.81 -10.55 -6.51
CA THR A 228 8.81 -10.37 -7.60
C THR A 228 8.91 -11.58 -8.51
N ASP A 229 9.38 -11.49 -9.73
CA ASP A 229 9.59 -12.60 -10.66
C ASP A 229 10.89 -13.37 -10.35
N ILE A 230 11.16 -14.47 -11.06
CA ILE A 230 12.40 -15.24 -10.91
C ILE A 230 13.58 -14.30 -11.15
N SER A 231 14.49 -14.24 -10.18
CA SER A 231 15.67 -13.37 -10.27
C SER A 231 16.69 -13.93 -11.26
N SER A 232 17.27 -13.03 -12.06
CA SER A 232 18.34 -13.39 -13.00
C SER A 232 19.73 -13.50 -12.35
N GLY A 233 19.87 -13.19 -11.05
CA GLY A 233 21.14 -13.23 -10.34
C GLY A 233 20.97 -13.24 -8.83
N ASP A 234 22.04 -13.64 -8.15
CA ASP A 234 22.10 -13.63 -6.68
C ASP A 234 22.16 -12.21 -6.16
N LYS A 235 21.47 -11.96 -5.04
CA LYS A 235 21.46 -10.70 -4.33
C LYS A 235 21.62 -10.93 -2.84
N LEU A 236 22.28 -10.00 -2.16
CA LEU A 236 22.40 -9.98 -0.70
C LEU A 236 22.61 -8.54 -0.25
N GLY A 237 21.87 -8.12 0.75
CA GLY A 237 21.98 -6.79 1.31
C GLY A 237 21.68 -6.75 2.79
N VAL A 238 22.09 -5.66 3.43
CA VAL A 238 21.90 -5.40 4.85
C VAL A 238 21.42 -3.95 5.00
N SER A 239 20.41 -3.74 5.86
CA SER A 239 20.00 -2.43 6.32
C SER A 239 20.30 -2.27 7.80
N LEU A 240 20.86 -1.13 8.17
CA LEU A 240 21.23 -0.81 9.54
C LEU A 240 20.65 0.56 9.91
N SER A 241 19.91 0.63 10.99
CA SER A 241 19.44 1.87 11.59
C SER A 241 19.50 1.79 13.12
N PRO A 242 19.39 2.90 13.85
CA PRO A 242 19.24 2.88 15.31
C PRO A 242 17.95 2.18 15.78
N LEU A 243 16.98 1.97 14.89
CA LEU A 243 15.68 1.37 15.18
C LEU A 243 15.58 -0.07 14.74
N ASP A 244 16.09 -0.39 13.54
CA ASP A 244 15.93 -1.68 12.90
C ASP A 244 17.19 -2.15 12.19
N TRP A 245 17.38 -3.44 12.19
CA TRP A 245 18.41 -4.14 11.43
C TRP A 245 17.74 -5.17 10.55
N SER A 246 18.12 -5.21 9.28
CA SER A 246 17.59 -6.22 8.38
C SER A 246 18.65 -6.80 7.47
N VAL A 247 18.43 -8.05 7.06
CA VAL A 247 19.19 -8.75 6.05
C VAL A 247 18.23 -9.36 5.06
N GLY A 248 18.48 -9.15 3.79
CA GLY A 248 17.66 -9.71 2.73
C GLY A 248 18.52 -10.19 1.57
N GLY A 249 18.03 -11.19 0.87
CA GLY A 249 18.76 -11.72 -0.26
C GLY A 249 17.93 -12.63 -1.15
N THR A 250 18.50 -12.92 -2.32
CA THR A 250 17.93 -13.85 -3.30
C THR A 250 19.01 -14.78 -3.80
N LYS A 251 18.73 -16.06 -3.80
CA LYS A 251 19.49 -17.08 -4.52
C LYS A 251 18.78 -17.40 -5.83
N ALA A 252 19.44 -17.15 -6.94
CA ALA A 252 18.94 -17.45 -8.27
C ALA A 252 19.40 -18.86 -8.69
N PHE A 253 18.48 -19.61 -9.31
CA PHE A 253 18.73 -20.88 -9.99
C PHE A 253 18.28 -20.74 -11.44
N SER A 254 18.54 -21.74 -12.29
CA SER A 254 18.23 -21.66 -13.72
C SER A 254 16.73 -21.46 -14.02
N ARG A 255 15.83 -22.03 -13.23
CA ARG A 255 14.36 -21.98 -13.43
C ARG A 255 13.60 -21.66 -12.12
N SER A 256 14.30 -21.22 -11.10
CA SER A 256 13.70 -20.87 -9.82
C SER A 256 14.53 -19.82 -9.09
N SER A 257 13.94 -19.18 -8.08
CA SER A 257 14.65 -18.32 -7.15
C SER A 257 14.06 -18.45 -5.76
N LEU A 258 14.92 -18.31 -4.76
CA LEU A 258 14.57 -18.26 -3.35
C LEU A 258 15.00 -16.88 -2.81
N SER A 259 14.05 -16.09 -2.34
CA SER A 259 14.31 -14.80 -1.70
C SER A 259 13.92 -14.85 -0.23
N PHE A 260 14.63 -14.11 0.60
CA PHE A 260 14.31 -13.97 2.01
C PHE A 260 14.55 -12.52 2.47
N ASN A 261 13.86 -12.14 3.52
CA ASN A 261 14.10 -10.92 4.29
C ASN A 261 13.89 -11.24 5.77
N ALA A 262 14.82 -10.83 6.63
CA ALA A 262 14.71 -10.97 8.08
C ALA A 262 15.05 -9.61 8.71
N SER A 263 14.23 -9.16 9.67
CA SER A 263 14.46 -7.89 10.33
C SER A 263 14.14 -7.97 11.82
N TYR A 264 14.86 -7.17 12.58
CA TYR A 264 14.64 -6.95 14.00
C TYR A 264 14.53 -5.45 14.27
N LEU A 265 13.40 -5.00 14.80
CA LEU A 265 13.14 -3.63 15.18
C LEU A 265 13.05 -3.52 16.71
N SER A 266 13.66 -2.50 17.28
CA SER A 266 13.57 -2.20 18.72
C SER A 266 13.60 -0.70 18.98
N MET A 267 12.61 -0.20 19.70
CA MET A 267 12.55 1.19 20.14
C MET A 267 13.43 1.48 21.37
N ALA A 268 14.12 0.48 21.95
CA ALA A 268 14.84 0.63 23.22
C ALA A 268 15.92 1.73 23.19
N ILE A 269 16.74 1.78 22.13
CA ILE A 269 17.78 2.81 22.00
C ILE A 269 17.16 4.16 21.65
N TYR A 270 16.15 4.14 20.79
CA TYR A 270 15.47 5.35 20.33
C TYR A 270 14.77 6.09 21.46
N ASN A 271 14.05 5.36 22.34
CA ASN A 271 13.34 5.92 23.50
C ASN A 271 14.29 6.58 24.51
N LYS A 272 15.54 6.10 24.63
CA LYS A 272 16.55 6.74 25.49
C LYS A 272 17.06 8.08 24.94
N VAL A 273 17.15 8.20 23.62
CA VAL A 273 17.66 9.41 22.93
C VAL A 273 16.54 10.43 22.74
N PHE A 274 15.37 9.95 22.35
CA PHE A 274 14.17 10.74 22.08
C PHE A 274 13.03 10.24 22.99
N PRO A 275 12.86 10.83 24.18
CA PRO A 275 11.83 10.40 25.13
C PRO A 275 10.43 10.45 24.54
N ASP A 276 9.61 9.47 24.91
CA ASP A 276 8.20 9.36 24.57
C ASP A 276 7.33 10.12 25.57
N ARG A 277 6.09 10.43 25.20
CA ARG A 277 5.06 10.92 26.16
C ARG A 277 4.54 9.79 27.04
N TYR A 278 4.61 8.55 26.57
CA TYR A 278 4.21 7.36 27.30
C TYR A 278 5.42 6.69 27.95
N GLU A 279 5.18 6.09 29.10
CA GLU A 279 6.18 5.29 29.79
C GLU A 279 6.12 3.84 29.28
N TRP A 280 7.29 3.26 29.02
CA TRP A 280 7.44 1.92 28.48
C TRP A 280 8.15 1.03 29.48
N ASN A 281 7.45 0.00 30.00
CA ASN A 281 8.07 -1.05 30.80
C ASN A 281 8.88 -1.99 29.92
N GLU A 282 8.35 -2.30 28.73
CA GLU A 282 9.03 -3.02 27.67
C GLU A 282 8.92 -2.22 26.37
N PRO A 283 10.05 -1.78 25.77
CA PRO A 283 10.01 -1.05 24.51
C PRO A 283 9.42 -1.92 23.40
N TYR A 284 8.73 -1.29 22.45
CA TYR A 284 8.26 -1.99 21.25
C TYR A 284 9.41 -2.73 20.57
N ARG A 285 9.23 -4.03 20.35
CA ARG A 285 10.14 -4.91 19.61
C ARG A 285 9.37 -5.72 18.59
N LYS A 286 9.96 -5.89 17.42
CA LYS A 286 9.39 -6.71 16.37
C LYS A 286 10.48 -7.55 15.70
N LEU A 287 10.28 -8.85 15.64
CA LEU A 287 11.06 -9.78 14.82
C LEU A 287 10.20 -10.16 13.62
N SER A 288 10.73 -9.96 12.40
CA SER A 288 10.03 -10.30 11.17
C SER A 288 10.90 -11.20 10.30
N GLY A 289 10.26 -12.15 9.63
CA GLY A 289 10.87 -13.00 8.62
C GLY A 289 9.94 -13.21 7.44
N GLU A 290 10.47 -13.06 6.23
CA GLU A 290 9.74 -13.27 4.98
C GLU A 290 10.57 -14.19 4.08
N VAL A 291 9.91 -15.14 3.44
CA VAL A 291 10.53 -16.05 2.46
C VAL A 291 9.65 -16.14 1.23
N GLN A 292 10.26 -16.13 0.06
CA GLN A 292 9.59 -16.25 -1.20
C GLN A 292 10.30 -17.26 -2.09
N TYR A 293 9.59 -18.27 -2.54
CA TYR A 293 10.06 -19.24 -3.54
C TYR A 293 9.27 -19.12 -4.83
N LYS A 294 9.97 -19.13 -5.95
CA LYS A 294 9.38 -19.14 -7.28
C LYS A 294 10.06 -20.16 -8.16
N ALA A 295 9.26 -20.87 -8.95
CA ALA A 295 9.76 -21.82 -9.92
C ALA A 295 8.88 -21.86 -11.16
N GLU A 296 9.51 -22.03 -12.31
CA GLU A 296 8.85 -22.46 -13.54
C GLU A 296 8.70 -23.96 -13.53
N THR A 297 7.50 -24.45 -13.84
CA THR A 297 7.21 -25.87 -13.96
C THR A 297 7.49 -26.37 -15.38
N ILE A 298 7.72 -27.69 -15.52
CA ILE A 298 7.80 -28.34 -16.82
C ILE A 298 6.47 -28.14 -17.56
N GLY A 299 6.51 -27.60 -18.79
CA GLY A 299 5.31 -27.30 -19.58
C GLY A 299 4.76 -25.87 -19.41
N GLY A 300 5.56 -24.92 -18.89
CA GLY A 300 5.25 -23.47 -18.94
C GLY A 300 4.29 -22.96 -17.86
N GLY A 301 4.17 -23.66 -16.74
CA GLY A 301 3.50 -23.14 -15.54
C GLY A 301 4.47 -22.47 -14.57
N SER A 302 3.96 -21.77 -13.57
CA SER A 302 4.72 -21.19 -12.48
C SER A 302 4.10 -21.50 -11.13
N ILE A 303 4.97 -21.74 -10.14
CA ILE A 303 4.60 -21.82 -8.73
C ILE A 303 5.22 -20.64 -8.01
N LYS A 304 4.43 -19.96 -7.17
CA LYS A 304 4.87 -18.90 -6.28
C LYS A 304 4.43 -19.26 -4.87
N THR A 305 5.37 -19.30 -3.95
CA THR A 305 5.09 -19.48 -2.51
C THR A 305 5.66 -18.29 -1.76
N TYR A 306 4.89 -17.72 -0.87
CA TYR A 306 5.29 -16.64 0.01
C TYR A 306 4.91 -16.99 1.45
N ALA A 307 5.83 -16.78 2.39
CA ALA A 307 5.62 -16.96 3.82
C ALA A 307 6.15 -15.76 4.58
N GLY A 308 5.39 -15.26 5.54
CA GLY A 308 5.74 -14.16 6.44
C GLY A 308 5.39 -14.50 7.89
N TYR A 309 6.27 -14.19 8.81
CA TYR A 309 6.09 -14.33 10.25
C TYR A 309 6.54 -13.06 10.96
N ASP A 310 5.71 -12.59 11.89
CA ASP A 310 6.03 -11.50 12.79
C ASP A 310 5.79 -11.92 14.25
N LEU A 311 6.73 -11.56 15.12
CA LEU A 311 6.58 -11.57 16.57
C LEU A 311 6.74 -10.15 17.08
N THR A 312 5.70 -9.61 17.71
CA THR A 312 5.71 -8.27 18.33
C THR A 312 5.56 -8.40 19.84
N THR A 313 6.38 -7.67 20.58
CA THR A 313 6.26 -7.51 22.04
C THR A 313 6.37 -6.05 22.43
N LEU A 314 5.60 -5.65 23.43
CA LEU A 314 5.69 -4.33 24.05
C LEU A 314 5.07 -4.34 25.44
N GLY A 315 5.51 -3.42 26.30
CA GLY A 315 4.87 -3.12 27.59
C GLY A 315 4.77 -1.62 27.78
N GLN A 316 3.55 -1.12 27.96
CA GLN A 316 3.25 0.31 28.13
C GLN A 316 2.60 0.56 29.47
N GLN A 317 2.98 1.65 30.13
CA GLN A 317 2.33 2.11 31.34
C GLN A 317 1.36 3.24 31.00
N THR A 318 0.10 3.07 31.39
CA THR A 318 -0.97 4.06 31.18
C THR A 318 -1.89 4.06 32.38
N ASP A 319 -2.13 5.24 32.97
CA ASP A 319 -3.07 5.44 34.09
C ASP A 319 -2.88 4.47 35.28
N GLY A 320 -1.60 4.18 35.61
CA GLY A 320 -1.24 3.28 36.73
C GLY A 320 -1.35 1.79 36.40
N ARG A 321 -1.62 1.43 35.16
CA ARG A 321 -1.65 0.05 34.64
C ARG A 321 -0.42 -0.22 33.77
N SER A 322 0.06 -1.46 33.78
CA SER A 322 1.16 -1.93 32.97
C SER A 322 0.64 -2.92 31.95
N LEU A 323 0.16 -2.41 30.81
CA LEU A 323 -0.24 -3.24 29.69
C LEU A 323 0.98 -3.97 29.13
N ALA A 324 0.86 -5.29 28.91
CA ALA A 324 1.86 -6.10 28.22
C ALA A 324 1.21 -6.85 27.04
N LEU A 325 1.82 -6.75 25.88
CA LEU A 325 1.31 -7.37 24.66
C LEU A 325 2.35 -8.27 24.02
N ARG A 326 1.90 -9.45 23.59
CA ARG A 326 2.66 -10.38 22.73
C ARG A 326 1.78 -10.87 21.59
N GLU A 327 2.20 -10.59 20.35
CA GLU A 327 1.48 -10.99 19.14
C GLU A 327 2.36 -11.82 18.22
N HIS A 328 1.81 -12.93 17.74
CA HIS A 328 2.35 -13.73 16.66
C HIS A 328 1.43 -13.62 15.45
N ASN A 329 1.99 -13.30 14.29
CA ASN A 329 1.23 -13.15 13.06
C ASN A 329 1.92 -13.93 11.93
N ILE A 330 1.22 -14.93 11.40
CA ILE A 330 1.73 -15.85 10.37
C ILE A 330 0.90 -15.69 9.11
N TYR A 331 1.54 -15.62 7.96
CA TYR A 331 0.90 -15.69 6.66
C TYR A 331 1.69 -16.56 5.70
N VAL A 332 1.04 -17.50 5.06
CA VAL A 332 1.64 -18.36 4.05
C VAL A 332 0.69 -18.50 2.88
N ASN A 333 1.17 -18.34 1.65
CA ASN A 333 0.44 -18.71 0.46
C ASN A 333 1.28 -19.53 -0.52
N SER A 334 0.60 -20.34 -1.32
CA SER A 334 1.19 -21.01 -2.47
C SER A 334 0.19 -20.97 -3.62
N VAL A 335 0.64 -20.49 -4.78
CA VAL A 335 -0.18 -20.37 -5.98
C VAL A 335 0.48 -21.02 -7.17
N PHE A 336 -0.33 -21.67 -7.98
CA PHE A 336 0.05 -22.25 -9.27
C PHE A 336 -0.69 -21.54 -10.38
N GLN A 337 0.01 -21.19 -11.44
CA GLN A 337 -0.58 -20.59 -12.64
C GLN A 337 0.01 -21.26 -13.89
N ARG A 338 -0.85 -21.57 -14.87
CA ARG A 338 -0.41 -22.15 -16.12
C ARG A 338 -1.25 -21.67 -17.30
N ASN A 339 -0.55 -21.35 -18.38
CA ASN A 339 -1.16 -21.06 -19.68
C ASN A 339 -1.22 -22.34 -20.51
N PHE A 340 -2.39 -22.67 -21.01
CA PHE A 340 -2.63 -23.79 -21.93
C PHE A 340 -2.88 -23.27 -23.36
N ALA A 341 -2.78 -24.18 -24.33
CA ALA A 341 -3.14 -23.89 -25.70
C ALA A 341 -4.58 -23.38 -25.81
N GLY A 342 -4.89 -22.55 -26.81
CA GLY A 342 -6.22 -21.97 -27.00
C GLY A 342 -6.53 -20.79 -26.07
N GLY A 343 -5.51 -20.17 -25.45
CA GLY A 343 -5.68 -18.95 -24.63
C GLY A 343 -6.36 -19.18 -23.29
N ILE A 344 -6.22 -20.39 -22.72
CA ILE A 344 -6.75 -20.75 -21.41
C ILE A 344 -5.64 -20.56 -20.36
N ASN A 345 -5.90 -19.75 -19.34
CA ASN A 345 -5.06 -19.62 -18.15
C ASN A 345 -5.80 -20.22 -16.95
N VAL A 346 -5.13 -21.09 -16.21
CA VAL A 346 -5.64 -21.71 -14.99
C VAL A 346 -4.81 -21.22 -13.81
N PHE A 347 -5.50 -20.82 -12.77
CA PHE A 347 -4.96 -20.40 -11.48
C PHE A 347 -5.53 -21.29 -10.37
N ALA A 348 -4.68 -21.73 -9.45
CA ALA A 348 -5.07 -22.39 -8.21
C ALA A 348 -4.18 -21.90 -7.07
N GLY A 349 -4.77 -21.63 -5.92
CA GLY A 349 -4.04 -21.11 -4.76
C GLY A 349 -4.63 -21.57 -3.44
N ILE A 350 -3.76 -21.63 -2.44
CA ILE A 350 -4.10 -21.83 -1.03
C ILE A 350 -3.30 -20.84 -0.20
N ALA A 351 -3.95 -20.26 0.82
CA ALA A 351 -3.29 -19.41 1.80
C ALA A 351 -3.78 -19.73 3.22
N ASN A 352 -2.93 -19.50 4.20
CA ASN A 352 -3.26 -19.51 5.62
C ASN A 352 -2.81 -18.18 6.26
N SER A 353 -3.70 -17.57 7.03
CA SER A 353 -3.42 -16.43 7.90
C SER A 353 -3.73 -16.81 9.34
N THR A 354 -2.80 -16.61 10.27
CA THR A 354 -3.01 -16.91 11.69
C THR A 354 -2.52 -15.74 12.55
N LEU A 355 -3.37 -15.28 13.45
CA LEU A 355 -3.07 -14.28 14.49
C LEU A 355 -3.24 -14.92 15.86
N LEU A 356 -2.24 -14.74 16.72
CA LEU A 356 -2.29 -15.07 18.15
C LEU A 356 -1.90 -13.81 18.91
N ASN A 357 -2.84 -13.20 19.60
CA ASN A 357 -2.63 -11.97 20.36
C ASN A 357 -2.95 -12.19 21.82
N ASN A 358 -1.99 -11.91 22.69
CA ASN A 358 -2.12 -12.00 24.14
C ASN A 358 -1.83 -10.63 24.75
N ILE A 359 -2.75 -10.12 25.54
CA ILE A 359 -2.63 -8.83 26.19
C ILE A 359 -2.95 -9.02 27.69
N ASP A 360 -2.02 -8.61 28.55
CA ASP A 360 -2.21 -8.55 29.99
C ASP A 360 -2.48 -7.09 30.39
N ASN A 361 -3.42 -6.86 31.31
CA ASN A 361 -3.87 -5.55 31.79
C ASN A 361 -4.36 -4.61 30.68
N ALA A 362 -5.15 -5.12 29.73
CA ALA A 362 -5.64 -4.34 28.61
C ALA A 362 -6.57 -3.20 29.05
N GLU A 363 -7.54 -3.51 29.93
CA GLU A 363 -8.52 -2.55 30.45
C GLU A 363 -8.45 -2.41 31.96
N LEU A 364 -8.25 -3.50 32.70
CA LEU A 364 -8.21 -3.55 34.17
C LEU A 364 -6.93 -4.21 34.67
N ASN A 365 -6.51 -3.88 35.88
CA ASN A 365 -5.39 -4.57 36.53
C ASN A 365 -5.72 -6.04 36.78
N GLY A 366 -4.85 -6.94 36.29
CA GLY A 366 -5.00 -8.39 36.43
C GLY A 366 -5.96 -9.00 35.40
N ASP A 367 -6.36 -8.26 34.36
CA ASP A 367 -7.10 -8.84 33.27
C ASP A 367 -6.16 -9.49 32.23
N ARG A 368 -6.70 -10.42 31.47
CA ARG A 368 -6.02 -11.10 30.37
C ARG A 368 -6.95 -11.20 29.18
N PHE A 369 -6.43 -10.81 28.03
CA PHE A 369 -7.11 -10.91 26.76
C PHE A 369 -6.34 -11.84 25.83
N HIS A 370 -7.01 -12.89 25.32
CA HIS A 370 -6.48 -13.82 24.35
C HIS A 370 -7.34 -13.77 23.09
N ASP A 371 -6.74 -13.47 21.94
CA ASP A 371 -7.42 -13.44 20.64
C ASP A 371 -6.67 -14.35 19.67
N PHE A 372 -7.35 -15.39 19.22
CA PHE A 372 -6.91 -16.29 18.19
C PHE A 372 -7.78 -16.14 16.96
N ARG A 373 -7.16 -15.93 15.80
CA ARG A 373 -7.85 -15.86 14.51
C ARG A 373 -7.06 -16.68 13.49
N ASN A 374 -7.78 -17.51 12.73
CA ASN A 374 -7.22 -18.29 11.64
C ASN A 374 -8.15 -18.23 10.43
N GLU A 375 -7.57 -18.07 9.26
CA GLU A 375 -8.27 -18.14 7.98
C GLU A 375 -7.47 -19.01 7.01
N ILE A 376 -8.13 -20.02 6.41
CA ILE A 376 -7.63 -20.73 5.24
C ILE A 376 -8.42 -20.26 4.04
N HIS A 377 -7.73 -19.75 3.01
CA HIS A 377 -8.33 -19.32 1.75
C HIS A 377 -7.90 -20.26 0.63
N ILE A 378 -8.87 -20.88 -0.04
CA ILE A 378 -8.66 -21.74 -1.21
C ILE A 378 -9.32 -21.07 -2.41
N LYS A 379 -8.61 -20.95 -3.52
CA LYS A 379 -9.09 -20.29 -4.73
C LYS A 379 -8.67 -21.05 -5.98
N THR A 380 -9.62 -21.18 -6.91
CA THR A 380 -9.35 -21.67 -8.28
C THR A 380 -10.06 -20.78 -9.27
N SER A 381 -9.40 -20.41 -10.36
CA SER A 381 -9.99 -19.65 -11.44
C SER A 381 -9.47 -20.06 -12.81
N VAL A 382 -10.31 -19.89 -13.81
CA VAL A 382 -9.99 -20.10 -15.22
C VAL A 382 -10.27 -18.81 -15.98
N ARG A 383 -9.30 -18.37 -16.75
CA ARG A 383 -9.44 -17.24 -17.68
C ARG A 383 -9.24 -17.73 -19.10
N LYS A 384 -10.14 -17.37 -20.01
CA LYS A 384 -10.05 -17.70 -21.42
C LYS A 384 -10.08 -16.44 -22.28
N THR A 385 -9.08 -16.29 -23.13
CA THR A 385 -9.09 -15.32 -24.21
C THR A 385 -9.87 -15.94 -25.37
N VAL A 386 -11.13 -15.49 -25.55
CA VAL A 386 -12.04 -16.02 -26.57
C VAL A 386 -11.69 -15.43 -27.93
N SER A 387 -11.36 -14.14 -27.95
CA SER A 387 -10.89 -13.41 -29.14
C SER A 387 -9.99 -12.25 -28.70
N TYR A 388 -9.43 -11.54 -29.67
CA TYR A 388 -8.68 -10.31 -29.37
C TYR A 388 -9.51 -9.25 -28.62
N ALA A 389 -10.83 -9.32 -28.72
CA ALA A 389 -11.74 -8.36 -28.11
C ALA A 389 -12.40 -8.86 -26.82
N ILE A 390 -12.37 -10.16 -26.51
CA ILE A 390 -13.16 -10.75 -25.43
C ILE A 390 -12.29 -11.69 -24.59
N LYS A 391 -12.21 -11.37 -23.28
CA LYS A 391 -11.64 -12.25 -22.25
C LYS A 391 -12.72 -12.57 -21.23
N VAL A 392 -12.86 -13.84 -20.85
CA VAL A 392 -13.81 -14.32 -19.85
C VAL A 392 -13.03 -15.00 -18.74
N SER A 393 -13.41 -14.76 -17.49
CA SER A 393 -12.86 -15.46 -16.32
C SER A 393 -13.97 -15.94 -15.42
N ALA A 394 -13.76 -17.09 -14.78
CA ALA A 394 -14.64 -17.64 -13.77
C ALA A 394 -13.81 -18.22 -12.64
N GLY A 395 -14.26 -18.11 -11.40
CA GLY A 395 -13.54 -18.58 -10.22
C GLY A 395 -14.49 -19.02 -9.11
N ILE A 396 -13.93 -19.87 -8.25
CA ILE A 396 -14.54 -20.32 -6.99
C ILE A 396 -13.52 -20.18 -5.87
N GLU A 397 -14.01 -19.77 -4.70
CA GLU A 397 -13.19 -19.51 -3.52
C GLU A 397 -13.93 -19.99 -2.26
N ASP A 398 -13.17 -20.51 -1.29
CA ASP A 398 -13.69 -20.80 0.04
C ASP A 398 -12.76 -20.22 1.10
N TYR A 399 -13.33 -19.50 2.06
CA TYR A 399 -12.64 -18.95 3.23
C TYR A 399 -13.13 -19.70 4.46
N ILE A 400 -12.27 -20.51 5.03
CA ILE A 400 -12.55 -21.29 6.26
C ILE A 400 -11.99 -20.47 7.43
N ARG A 401 -12.85 -19.95 8.27
CA ARG A 401 -12.51 -19.02 9.35
C ARG A 401 -12.80 -19.64 10.71
N ASN A 402 -11.79 -19.58 11.58
CA ASN A 402 -11.88 -19.97 12.98
C ASN A 402 -11.37 -18.82 13.84
N SER A 403 -12.09 -18.44 14.88
CA SER A 403 -11.64 -17.48 15.85
C SER A 403 -12.14 -17.83 17.25
N SER A 404 -11.31 -17.53 18.23
CA SER A 404 -11.68 -17.60 19.65
C SER A 404 -11.13 -16.39 20.38
N MET A 405 -11.91 -15.83 21.25
CA MET A 405 -11.51 -14.76 22.14
C MET A 405 -11.87 -15.14 23.58
N ARG A 406 -10.97 -14.87 24.50
CA ARG A 406 -11.21 -15.04 25.92
C ARG A 406 -10.73 -13.79 26.66
N TYR A 407 -11.62 -13.25 27.47
CA TYR A 407 -11.35 -12.16 28.37
C TYR A 407 -11.54 -12.64 29.81
N ALA A 408 -10.52 -12.55 30.64
CA ALA A 408 -10.51 -12.95 32.03
C ALA A 408 -10.03 -11.80 32.92
N VAL A 409 -10.67 -11.61 34.07
CA VAL A 409 -10.28 -10.64 35.09
C VAL A 409 -9.89 -11.42 36.34
N LYS A 410 -8.66 -11.24 36.84
CA LYS A 410 -8.11 -12.00 37.99
C LYS A 410 -8.31 -13.51 37.88
N ASP A 411 -8.03 -14.05 36.68
CA ASP A 411 -8.19 -15.47 36.33
C ASP A 411 -9.66 -15.98 36.22
N GLU A 412 -10.68 -15.15 36.50
CA GLU A 412 -12.07 -15.46 36.25
C GLU A 412 -12.45 -15.12 34.81
N ASN A 413 -13.01 -16.09 34.07
CA ASN A 413 -13.48 -15.85 32.70
C ASN A 413 -14.73 -14.98 32.73
N VAL A 414 -14.62 -13.77 32.17
CA VAL A 414 -15.71 -12.78 32.11
C VAL A 414 -16.40 -12.80 30.75
N GLY A 415 -15.68 -13.17 29.70
CA GLY A 415 -16.22 -13.28 28.35
C GLY A 415 -15.41 -14.25 27.48
N GLU A 416 -16.12 -15.09 26.75
CA GLU A 416 -15.52 -16.03 25.79
C GLU A 416 -16.42 -16.21 24.59
N TYR A 417 -15.82 -16.26 23.40
CA TYR A 417 -16.51 -16.78 22.22
C TYR A 417 -15.62 -17.68 21.41
N ASN A 418 -16.26 -18.66 20.75
CA ASN A 418 -15.67 -19.51 19.74
C ASN A 418 -16.54 -19.42 18.48
N LEU A 419 -15.95 -19.03 17.36
CA LEU A 419 -16.64 -18.84 16.10
C LEU A 419 -15.92 -19.58 14.98
N ALA A 420 -16.67 -20.48 14.30
CA ALA A 420 -16.21 -21.17 13.10
C ALA A 420 -17.23 -21.02 11.99
N TYR A 421 -16.79 -20.57 10.82
CA TYR A 421 -17.67 -20.48 9.65
C TYR A 421 -16.88 -20.46 8.35
N ASN A 422 -17.59 -20.82 7.25
CA ASN A 422 -17.06 -20.72 5.90
C ASN A 422 -17.77 -19.59 5.15
N LEU A 423 -17.03 -18.96 4.23
CA LEU A 423 -17.56 -18.07 3.22
C LEU A 423 -17.21 -18.65 1.85
N LEU A 424 -18.23 -19.21 1.18
CA LEU A 424 -18.12 -19.70 -0.20
C LEU A 424 -18.43 -18.55 -1.17
N ALA A 425 -17.55 -18.36 -2.15
CA ALA A 425 -17.70 -17.31 -3.17
C ALA A 425 -17.49 -17.88 -4.58
N MET A 426 -18.27 -17.37 -5.53
CA MET A 426 -18.12 -17.65 -6.96
C MET A 426 -18.10 -16.33 -7.72
N ASN A 427 -17.33 -16.26 -8.78
CA ASN A 427 -17.28 -15.07 -9.62
C ASN A 427 -17.21 -15.44 -11.10
N ILE A 428 -17.74 -14.54 -11.91
CA ILE A 428 -17.57 -14.54 -13.37
C ILE A 428 -17.32 -13.11 -13.82
N SER A 429 -16.42 -12.91 -14.76
CA SER A 429 -16.19 -11.60 -15.36
C SER A 429 -15.89 -11.69 -16.84
N THR A 430 -16.26 -10.64 -17.56
CA THR A 430 -16.04 -10.51 -19.00
C THR A 430 -15.47 -9.14 -19.28
N GLN A 431 -14.28 -9.11 -19.83
CA GLN A 431 -13.65 -7.90 -20.35
C GLN A 431 -13.82 -7.88 -21.88
N THR A 432 -14.39 -6.81 -22.40
CA THR A 432 -14.73 -6.69 -23.82
C THR A 432 -14.30 -5.36 -24.38
N ARG A 433 -13.64 -5.39 -25.51
CA ARG A 433 -13.40 -4.23 -26.37
C ARG A 433 -14.58 -4.12 -27.34
N LEU A 434 -15.49 -3.19 -27.08
CA LEU A 434 -16.69 -2.98 -27.89
C LEU A 434 -16.38 -2.27 -29.21
N THR A 435 -15.47 -1.28 -29.15
CA THR A 435 -14.97 -0.56 -30.34
C THR A 435 -13.48 -0.24 -30.17
N GLY A 436 -12.86 0.44 -31.14
CA GLY A 436 -11.48 0.92 -31.02
C GLY A 436 -11.20 1.78 -29.78
N MET A 437 -12.23 2.45 -29.23
CA MET A 437 -12.12 3.38 -28.11
C MET A 437 -12.94 2.98 -26.89
N LEU A 438 -13.87 2.04 -27.01
CA LEU A 438 -14.82 1.69 -25.97
C LEU A 438 -14.54 0.29 -25.40
N TYR A 439 -14.35 0.22 -24.10
CA TYR A 439 -14.07 -1.00 -23.34
C TYR A 439 -15.10 -1.18 -22.23
N ALA A 440 -15.54 -2.39 -22.02
CA ALA A 440 -16.46 -2.76 -20.94
C ALA A 440 -15.89 -3.92 -20.11
N ASN A 441 -16.06 -3.84 -18.81
CA ASN A 441 -15.89 -4.96 -17.89
C ASN A 441 -17.20 -5.17 -17.16
N VAL A 442 -17.77 -6.37 -17.27
CA VAL A 442 -18.99 -6.77 -16.56
C VAL A 442 -18.66 -8.01 -15.75
N SER A 443 -18.97 -7.97 -14.46
CA SER A 443 -18.74 -9.10 -13.58
C SER A 443 -19.90 -9.32 -12.60
N ALA A 444 -20.02 -10.53 -12.13
CA ALA A 444 -20.90 -10.89 -11.05
C ALA A 444 -20.11 -11.74 -10.04
N ARG A 445 -20.29 -11.43 -8.77
CA ARG A 445 -19.79 -12.24 -7.66
C ARG A 445 -20.98 -12.65 -6.80
N THR A 446 -20.97 -13.86 -6.30
CA THR A 446 -21.96 -14.31 -5.31
C THR A 446 -21.23 -14.92 -4.11
N GLU A 447 -21.76 -14.66 -2.92
CA GLU A 447 -21.18 -15.10 -1.66
C GLU A 447 -22.28 -15.67 -0.75
N MET A 448 -21.90 -16.69 0.04
CA MET A 448 -22.72 -17.27 1.08
C MET A 448 -21.87 -17.62 2.30
N THR A 449 -22.28 -17.23 3.48
CA THR A 449 -21.67 -17.66 4.74
C THR A 449 -22.42 -18.84 5.34
N SER A 450 -21.71 -19.76 6.01
CA SER A 450 -22.33 -20.92 6.64
C SER A 450 -23.21 -20.55 7.85
N TYR A 451 -23.00 -19.39 8.47
CA TYR A 451 -23.81 -18.90 9.60
C TYR A 451 -25.14 -18.26 9.16
N ASP A 452 -25.15 -17.47 8.04
CA ASP A 452 -26.35 -16.79 7.52
C ASP A 452 -27.08 -17.63 6.46
N ARG A 453 -26.34 -18.45 5.68
CA ARG A 453 -26.83 -19.33 4.60
C ARG A 453 -27.62 -18.61 3.49
N ARG A 454 -27.42 -17.30 3.32
CA ARG A 454 -28.03 -16.48 2.27
C ARG A 454 -27.07 -16.17 1.18
N TRP A 455 -27.47 -16.38 -0.07
CA TRP A 455 -26.69 -15.95 -1.22
C TRP A 455 -26.85 -14.44 -1.45
N ILE A 456 -25.74 -13.74 -1.58
CA ILE A 456 -25.71 -12.34 -1.94
C ILE A 456 -25.12 -12.23 -3.33
N ILE A 457 -25.89 -11.71 -4.28
CA ILE A 457 -25.44 -11.47 -5.66
C ILE A 457 -24.95 -10.03 -5.79
N MET A 458 -23.80 -9.86 -6.39
CA MET A 458 -23.05 -8.61 -6.50
C MET A 458 -22.66 -8.33 -7.96
N PRO A 459 -23.58 -7.76 -8.75
CA PRO A 459 -23.28 -7.32 -10.10
C PRO A 459 -22.36 -6.09 -10.06
N ARG A 460 -21.41 -6.04 -11.01
CA ARG A 460 -20.47 -4.93 -11.20
C ARG A 460 -20.28 -4.67 -12.68
N ALA A 461 -20.16 -3.41 -13.05
CA ALA A 461 -19.93 -3.02 -14.43
C ALA A 461 -19.01 -1.79 -14.47
N THR A 462 -18.10 -1.79 -15.42
CA THR A 462 -17.25 -0.63 -15.72
C THR A 462 -17.24 -0.41 -17.23
N LEU A 463 -17.46 0.83 -17.62
CA LEU A 463 -17.37 1.28 -19.02
C LEU A 463 -16.25 2.31 -19.11
N SER A 464 -15.32 2.12 -20.05
CA SER A 464 -14.20 3.03 -20.27
C SER A 464 -14.13 3.48 -21.71
N VAL A 465 -13.95 4.78 -21.90
CA VAL A 465 -13.74 5.43 -23.21
C VAL A 465 -12.31 5.93 -23.27
N ILE A 466 -11.55 5.48 -24.27
CA ILE A 466 -10.14 5.82 -24.50
C ILE A 466 -10.04 6.40 -25.91
N PRO A 467 -10.35 7.70 -26.11
CA PRO A 467 -10.39 8.31 -27.45
C PRO A 467 -9.00 8.56 -28.04
N GLY A 468 -7.95 8.18 -27.38
CA GLY A 468 -6.56 8.29 -27.81
C GLY A 468 -5.60 7.94 -26.68
N ARG A 469 -4.29 8.08 -26.92
CA ARG A 469 -3.26 7.67 -25.95
C ARG A 469 -3.21 8.55 -24.69
N ARG A 470 -3.82 9.75 -24.71
CA ARG A 470 -3.68 10.76 -23.65
C ARG A 470 -4.88 10.86 -22.70
N PHE A 471 -6.05 10.42 -23.11
CA PHE A 471 -7.26 10.64 -22.36
C PHE A 471 -8.04 9.35 -22.11
N ARG A 472 -8.50 9.15 -20.90
CA ARG A 472 -9.36 8.03 -20.49
C ARG A 472 -10.47 8.56 -19.60
N MET A 473 -11.69 8.13 -19.86
CA MET A 473 -12.83 8.29 -18.97
C MET A 473 -13.40 6.92 -18.61
N SER A 474 -13.86 6.76 -17.38
CA SER A 474 -14.49 5.52 -16.94
C SER A 474 -15.66 5.79 -16.01
N LEU A 475 -16.69 4.97 -16.16
CA LEU A 475 -17.85 4.92 -15.25
C LEU A 475 -17.90 3.52 -14.67
N ALA A 476 -17.93 3.39 -13.34
CA ALA A 476 -18.09 2.11 -12.67
C ALA A 476 -19.28 2.15 -11.73
N MET A 477 -20.01 1.04 -11.69
CA MET A 477 -21.06 0.79 -10.73
C MET A 477 -20.97 -0.65 -10.23
N GLY A 478 -21.31 -0.88 -8.96
CA GLY A 478 -21.28 -2.24 -8.42
C GLY A 478 -21.83 -2.35 -7.02
N LYS A 479 -22.21 -3.59 -6.68
CA LYS A 479 -22.55 -3.99 -5.32
C LYS A 479 -21.41 -4.82 -4.74
N TYR A 480 -21.11 -4.59 -3.48
CA TYR A 480 -20.01 -5.21 -2.72
C TYR A 480 -20.54 -5.71 -1.39
N SER A 481 -19.94 -6.75 -0.82
CA SER A 481 -20.28 -7.27 0.51
C SER A 481 -19.02 -7.49 1.34
N GLN A 482 -19.23 -7.53 2.65
CA GLN A 482 -18.22 -7.87 3.66
C GLN A 482 -18.91 -8.50 4.86
N THR A 483 -18.34 -9.55 5.45
CA THR A 483 -18.75 -10.07 6.76
C THR A 483 -18.48 -9.03 7.84
N ALA A 484 -19.30 -8.97 8.87
CA ALA A 484 -18.98 -8.21 10.07
C ALA A 484 -17.76 -8.80 10.78
N ASP A 485 -17.17 -8.05 11.70
CA ASP A 485 -16.09 -8.56 12.53
C ASP A 485 -16.56 -9.77 13.35
N ASN A 486 -15.62 -10.68 13.64
CA ASN A 486 -15.92 -11.95 14.30
C ASN A 486 -16.58 -11.77 15.66
N GLU A 487 -16.19 -10.73 16.40
CA GLU A 487 -16.79 -10.37 17.67
C GLU A 487 -18.28 -10.04 17.53
N TYR A 488 -18.65 -9.20 16.55
CA TYR A 488 -20.05 -8.85 16.30
C TYR A 488 -20.87 -10.05 15.84
N ILE A 489 -20.28 -10.94 15.02
CA ILE A 489 -20.93 -12.19 14.60
C ILE A 489 -21.17 -13.10 15.81
N ALA A 490 -20.19 -13.20 16.71
CA ALA A 490 -20.29 -14.04 17.90
C ALA A 490 -21.41 -13.54 18.85
N MET A 491 -21.51 -12.23 19.06
CA MET A 491 -22.52 -11.60 19.92
C MET A 491 -23.89 -11.48 19.24
N GLY A 492 -23.96 -11.14 17.96
CA GLY A 492 -25.21 -10.98 17.20
C GLY A 492 -25.82 -12.27 16.67
N GLY A 493 -25.04 -13.35 16.67
CA GLY A 493 -25.46 -14.67 16.21
C GLY A 493 -25.89 -14.71 14.76
N LYS A 494 -26.74 -15.65 14.41
CA LYS A 494 -27.27 -15.89 13.04
C LYS A 494 -28.10 -14.73 12.46
N ARG A 495 -28.38 -13.69 13.23
CA ARG A 495 -29.17 -12.52 12.81
C ARG A 495 -28.34 -11.51 12.04
N LEU A 496 -27.01 -11.50 12.20
CA LEU A 496 -26.14 -10.59 11.48
C LEU A 496 -25.98 -10.99 10.02
N ARG A 497 -26.34 -10.05 9.14
CA ARG A 497 -26.15 -10.16 7.68
C ARG A 497 -24.83 -9.56 7.30
N GLN A 498 -24.30 -9.96 6.14
CA GLN A 498 -23.18 -9.27 5.55
C GLN A 498 -23.52 -7.81 5.25
N GLY A 499 -22.61 -6.89 5.65
CA GLY A 499 -22.67 -5.50 5.24
C GLY A 499 -22.57 -5.38 3.72
N THR A 500 -23.28 -4.43 3.14
CA THR A 500 -23.24 -4.19 1.68
C THR A 500 -22.98 -2.74 1.35
N ALA A 501 -22.22 -2.49 0.27
CA ALA A 501 -22.01 -1.18 -0.29
C ALA A 501 -22.37 -1.16 -1.79
N TYR A 502 -22.95 -0.05 -2.24
CA TYR A 502 -23.20 0.24 -3.65
C TYR A 502 -22.28 1.38 -4.05
N HIS A 503 -21.41 1.16 -5.04
CA HIS A 503 -20.51 2.16 -5.55
C HIS A 503 -20.98 2.69 -6.89
N TYR A 504 -20.85 4.02 -7.08
CA TYR A 504 -20.99 4.73 -8.35
C TYR A 504 -19.79 5.66 -8.47
N ILE A 505 -18.97 5.46 -9.49
CA ILE A 505 -17.69 6.17 -9.65
C ILE A 505 -17.59 6.65 -11.09
N ALA A 506 -17.28 7.94 -11.26
CA ALA A 506 -16.90 8.53 -12.53
C ALA A 506 -15.46 9.01 -12.44
N SER A 507 -14.61 8.64 -13.39
CA SER A 507 -13.21 9.03 -13.42
C SER A 507 -12.84 9.61 -14.80
N ALA A 508 -11.96 10.61 -14.79
CA ALA A 508 -11.33 11.16 -15.98
C ALA A 508 -9.82 11.25 -15.72
N GLN A 509 -9.02 10.80 -16.67
CA GLN A 509 -7.57 10.84 -16.61
C GLN A 509 -7.02 11.45 -17.90
N TYR A 510 -6.07 12.36 -17.73
CA TYR A 510 -5.29 12.93 -18.82
C TYR A 510 -3.82 12.71 -18.55
N HIS A 511 -3.09 12.15 -19.53
CA HIS A 511 -1.68 11.84 -19.41
C HIS A 511 -0.91 12.35 -20.64
N THR A 512 0.17 13.07 -20.38
CA THR A 512 1.24 13.39 -21.34
C THR A 512 2.51 12.71 -20.85
N GLY A 513 3.63 12.79 -21.62
CA GLY A 513 4.91 12.25 -21.15
C GLY A 513 5.39 12.77 -19.79
N SER A 514 4.92 13.94 -19.36
CA SER A 514 5.40 14.63 -18.15
C SER A 514 4.31 15.00 -17.14
N ILE A 515 3.04 14.98 -17.52
CA ILE A 515 1.92 15.38 -16.66
C ILE A 515 0.89 14.26 -16.64
N LEU A 516 0.50 13.83 -15.43
CA LEU A 516 -0.65 12.98 -15.17
C LEU A 516 -1.67 13.77 -14.34
N MET A 517 -2.88 13.94 -14.85
CA MET A 517 -4.01 14.51 -14.14
C MET A 517 -5.11 13.48 -14.04
N ARG A 518 -5.73 13.37 -12.88
CA ARG A 518 -6.86 12.49 -12.64
C ARG A 518 -7.88 13.18 -11.75
N ALA A 519 -9.14 13.09 -12.14
CA ALA A 519 -10.29 13.55 -11.37
C ALA A 519 -11.29 12.42 -11.23
N GLU A 520 -11.82 12.20 -10.03
CA GLU A 520 -12.82 11.20 -9.74
C GLU A 520 -13.94 11.80 -8.90
N ALA A 521 -15.18 11.45 -9.22
CA ALA A 521 -16.33 11.67 -8.37
C ALA A 521 -16.94 10.32 -7.97
N TYR A 522 -17.32 10.20 -6.71
CA TYR A 522 -17.86 8.96 -6.21
C TYR A 522 -19.06 9.16 -5.30
N TYR A 523 -19.94 8.14 -5.29
CA TYR A 523 -21.03 7.99 -4.34
C TYR A 523 -21.06 6.53 -3.88
N LYS A 524 -21.06 6.31 -2.56
CA LYS A 524 -21.21 4.99 -1.91
C LYS A 524 -22.43 5.01 -1.03
N LYS A 525 -23.22 3.94 -1.08
CA LYS A 525 -24.39 3.73 -0.20
C LYS A 525 -24.21 2.42 0.55
N TYR A 526 -24.25 2.49 1.87
CA TYR A 526 -24.07 1.33 2.75
C TYR A 526 -25.40 0.85 3.31
N ARG A 527 -25.53 -0.47 3.47
CA ARG A 527 -26.66 -1.14 4.11
C ARG A 527 -26.17 -2.32 4.94
N ASN A 528 -26.98 -2.74 5.89
CA ASN A 528 -26.74 -3.88 6.77
C ASN A 528 -25.43 -3.71 7.57
N LEU A 529 -25.07 -2.50 7.95
CA LEU A 529 -23.91 -2.29 8.84
C LEU A 529 -24.28 -2.82 10.25
N PRO A 530 -23.29 -3.35 11.01
CA PRO A 530 -23.51 -3.76 12.39
C PRO A 530 -23.91 -2.55 13.23
N ARG A 531 -24.93 -2.71 14.07
CA ARG A 531 -25.39 -1.70 15.01
C ARG A 531 -25.63 -2.34 16.38
N LEU A 532 -25.11 -1.72 17.41
CA LEU A 532 -25.32 -2.11 18.80
C LEU A 532 -26.71 -1.64 19.24
N CYS A 533 -27.56 -2.56 19.69
CA CYS A 533 -28.90 -2.32 20.21
C CYS A 533 -29.03 -2.93 21.61
N GLY A 534 -29.26 -2.11 22.65
CA GLY A 534 -29.36 -2.59 24.01
C GLY A 534 -28.03 -3.13 24.59
N ASP A 535 -28.11 -4.01 25.57
CA ASP A 535 -26.94 -4.61 26.22
C ASP A 535 -26.33 -5.70 25.31
N HIS A 536 -25.29 -5.31 24.54
CA HIS A 536 -24.43 -6.20 23.74
C HIS A 536 -25.12 -6.97 22.60
N GLU A 537 -26.33 -6.60 22.16
CA GLU A 537 -26.96 -7.19 20.98
C GLU A 537 -26.59 -6.41 19.70
N TYR A 538 -26.05 -7.09 18.70
CA TYR A 538 -25.77 -6.50 17.39
C TYR A 538 -26.86 -6.86 16.38
N THR A 539 -27.30 -5.87 15.62
CA THR A 539 -28.26 -6.01 14.52
C THR A 539 -27.64 -5.57 13.19
N SER A 540 -28.31 -5.83 12.06
CA SER A 540 -27.86 -5.43 10.72
C SER A 540 -28.74 -4.33 10.13
N ASP A 541 -29.25 -3.42 10.94
CA ASP A 541 -30.10 -2.31 10.52
C ASP A 541 -29.32 -1.00 10.27
N GLY A 542 -28.00 -1.03 10.52
CA GLY A 542 -27.13 0.09 10.24
C GLY A 542 -27.04 0.42 8.76
N TYR A 543 -26.85 1.69 8.45
CA TYR A 543 -26.73 2.21 7.10
C TYR A 543 -25.81 3.43 7.02
N GLY A 544 -25.48 3.85 5.81
CA GLY A 544 -24.67 5.05 5.63
C GLY A 544 -24.52 5.46 4.17
N MET A 545 -23.82 6.56 3.99
CA MET A 545 -23.40 7.02 2.68
C MET A 545 -22.03 7.70 2.77
N SER A 546 -21.33 7.71 1.65
CA SER A 546 -20.13 8.53 1.46
C SER A 546 -20.11 9.05 0.03
N ARG A 547 -19.78 10.33 -0.16
CA ARG A 547 -19.65 10.95 -1.47
C ARG A 547 -18.49 11.93 -1.48
N GLY A 548 -17.89 12.14 -2.63
CA GLY A 548 -16.78 13.07 -2.69
C GLY A 548 -16.17 13.20 -4.08
N ILE A 549 -15.09 13.95 -4.10
CA ILE A 549 -14.28 14.24 -5.28
C ILE A 549 -12.82 14.07 -4.90
N ASP A 550 -12.08 13.34 -5.74
CA ASP A 550 -10.65 13.12 -5.62
C ASP A 550 -9.95 13.74 -6.84
N LEU A 551 -8.89 14.51 -6.60
CA LEU A 551 -8.05 15.12 -7.63
C LEU A 551 -6.59 14.69 -7.41
N PHE A 552 -5.91 14.33 -8.49
CA PHE A 552 -4.50 13.97 -8.49
C PHE A 552 -3.79 14.63 -9.67
N ILE A 553 -2.66 15.25 -9.39
CA ILE A 553 -1.80 15.85 -10.40
C ILE A 553 -0.37 15.42 -10.10
N GLU A 554 0.29 14.80 -11.07
CA GLU A 554 1.73 14.55 -11.04
C GLU A 554 2.37 15.34 -12.18
N ASN A 555 3.50 16.00 -11.90
CA ASN A 555 4.27 16.72 -12.89
C ASN A 555 5.77 16.45 -12.73
N THR A 556 6.44 16.07 -13.83
CA THR A 556 7.88 15.78 -13.88
C THR A 556 8.65 16.78 -14.76
N SER A 557 7.98 17.82 -15.27
CA SER A 557 8.53 18.78 -16.26
C SER A 557 8.63 20.22 -15.76
N LEU A 558 8.10 20.56 -14.57
CA LEU A 558 8.19 21.91 -14.01
C LEU A 558 9.63 22.40 -13.88
N VAL A 559 10.50 21.56 -13.36
CA VAL A 559 11.93 21.79 -13.23
C VAL A 559 12.62 20.46 -13.56
N LYS A 560 13.79 20.53 -14.19
CA LYS A 560 14.60 19.34 -14.48
C LYS A 560 14.89 18.58 -13.17
N ASN A 561 14.71 17.27 -13.17
CA ASN A 561 14.90 16.37 -12.02
C ASN A 561 13.96 16.59 -10.81
N LEU A 562 12.90 17.37 -10.98
CA LEU A 562 11.85 17.57 -9.96
C LEU A 562 10.60 16.80 -10.35
N THR A 563 10.13 15.96 -9.46
CA THR A 563 8.78 15.36 -9.53
C THR A 563 7.93 15.97 -8.43
N THR A 564 6.78 16.48 -8.78
CA THR A 564 5.80 17.01 -7.84
C THR A 564 4.48 16.26 -7.96
N THR A 565 3.82 15.99 -6.83
CA THR A 565 2.45 15.47 -6.83
C THR A 565 1.56 16.33 -5.93
N LEU A 566 0.33 16.52 -6.35
CA LEU A 566 -0.73 17.13 -5.56
C LEU A 566 -1.92 16.19 -5.53
N SER A 567 -2.31 15.79 -4.34
CA SER A 567 -3.52 15.02 -4.06
C SER A 567 -4.49 15.87 -3.27
N TYR A 568 -5.74 15.92 -3.69
CA TYR A 568 -6.81 16.56 -2.94
C TYR A 568 -8.02 15.64 -2.89
N SER A 569 -8.65 15.52 -1.73
CA SER A 569 -9.88 14.78 -1.53
C SER A 569 -10.89 15.60 -0.74
N TYR A 570 -12.11 15.68 -1.26
CA TYR A 570 -13.29 16.08 -0.52
C TYR A 570 -14.14 14.85 -0.22
N ASN A 571 -14.53 14.66 1.04
CA ASN A 571 -15.32 13.51 1.49
C ASN A 571 -16.44 13.96 2.44
N ASP A 572 -17.68 13.63 2.10
CA ASP A 572 -18.87 13.79 2.95
C ASP A 572 -19.44 12.40 3.24
N ALA A 573 -19.18 11.88 4.45
CA ALA A 573 -19.62 10.57 4.91
C ALA A 573 -20.54 10.69 6.12
N LYS A 574 -21.59 9.88 6.15
CA LYS A 574 -22.49 9.73 7.31
C LYS A 574 -22.87 8.26 7.48
N ARG A 575 -22.84 7.79 8.73
CA ARG A 575 -23.19 6.43 9.09
C ARG A 575 -24.03 6.39 10.37
N LEU A 576 -24.95 5.46 10.43
CA LEU A 576 -25.58 4.96 11.63
C LEU A 576 -25.14 3.51 11.78
N TYR A 577 -24.22 3.23 12.68
CA TYR A 577 -23.60 1.92 12.85
C TYR A 577 -22.91 1.83 14.22
N LEU A 578 -22.58 0.64 14.66
CA LEU A 578 -22.01 0.38 15.97
C LEU A 578 -22.82 1.10 17.07
N ASP A 579 -22.19 1.88 17.90
CA ASP A 579 -22.76 2.66 19.02
C ASP A 579 -23.33 4.03 18.62
N TYR A 580 -23.37 4.36 17.32
CA TYR A 580 -23.89 5.66 16.87
C TYR A 580 -25.38 5.79 17.11
N THR A 581 -25.78 6.85 17.83
CA THR A 581 -27.17 7.14 18.15
C THR A 581 -27.93 7.79 16.99
N GLU A 582 -27.23 8.54 16.13
CA GLU A 582 -27.77 9.20 14.94
C GLU A 582 -26.79 9.16 13.77
N PRO A 583 -27.27 9.31 12.51
CA PRO A 583 -26.40 9.30 11.34
C PRO A 583 -25.39 10.42 11.36
N SER A 584 -24.14 10.11 11.69
CA SER A 584 -23.08 11.08 11.90
C SER A 584 -21.83 10.75 11.07
N MET A 585 -20.96 11.74 10.91
CA MET A 585 -19.67 11.56 10.26
C MET A 585 -18.78 10.66 11.14
N PRO A 586 -18.19 9.57 10.60
CA PRO A 586 -17.31 8.71 11.37
C PRO A 586 -16.10 9.45 11.93
N GLN A 587 -15.67 9.08 13.13
CA GLN A 587 -14.57 9.72 13.85
C GLN A 587 -13.23 9.70 13.06
N TYR A 588 -13.00 8.67 12.27
CA TYR A 588 -11.82 8.54 11.41
C TYR A 588 -11.93 9.38 10.12
N SER A 589 -13.07 9.98 9.82
CA SER A 589 -13.30 10.67 8.55
C SER A 589 -13.02 12.18 8.65
N THR A 590 -12.43 12.74 7.59
CA THR A 590 -12.20 14.18 7.44
C THR A 590 -12.82 14.67 6.14
N ARG A 591 -13.25 15.96 6.09
CA ARG A 591 -13.88 16.52 4.88
C ARG A 591 -12.89 16.87 3.78
N HIS A 592 -11.77 17.48 4.15
CA HIS A 592 -10.74 17.93 3.22
C HIS A 592 -9.42 17.29 3.59
N ASN A 593 -8.78 16.66 2.62
CA ASN A 593 -7.43 16.14 2.73
C ASN A 593 -6.61 16.65 1.56
N VAL A 594 -5.41 17.15 1.83
CA VAL A 594 -4.45 17.62 0.84
C VAL A 594 -3.12 16.94 1.14
N CYS A 595 -2.50 16.36 0.14
CA CYS A 595 -1.11 15.92 0.22
C CYS A 595 -0.35 16.49 -0.97
N PHE A 596 0.70 17.27 -0.67
CA PHE A 596 1.63 17.75 -1.67
C PHE A 596 2.96 17.08 -1.45
N THR A 597 3.54 16.47 -2.51
CA THR A 597 4.89 15.92 -2.43
C THR A 597 5.79 16.54 -3.48
N ALA A 598 7.06 16.68 -3.16
CA ALA A 598 8.10 17.09 -4.08
C ALA A 598 9.34 16.20 -3.88
N LYS A 599 9.88 15.67 -4.97
CA LYS A 599 11.10 14.87 -4.99
C LYS A 599 12.07 15.47 -5.99
N TYR A 600 13.21 15.97 -5.50
CA TYR A 600 14.23 16.59 -6.31
C TYR A 600 15.52 15.78 -6.32
N TYR A 601 16.04 15.47 -7.48
CA TYR A 601 17.32 14.78 -7.65
C TYR A 601 18.43 15.77 -7.97
N LEU A 602 19.50 15.76 -7.16
CA LEU A 602 20.72 16.55 -7.31
C LEU A 602 21.81 15.67 -7.96
N PRO A 603 22.03 15.73 -9.28
CA PRO A 603 22.96 14.81 -9.97
C PRO A 603 24.40 14.89 -9.45
N ARG A 604 24.90 16.11 -9.18
CA ARG A 604 26.28 16.33 -8.71
C ARG A 604 26.57 15.66 -7.36
N LEU A 605 25.56 15.60 -6.49
CA LEU A 605 25.66 15.00 -5.15
C LEU A 605 25.08 13.59 -5.11
N LYS A 606 24.54 13.08 -6.23
CA LYS A 606 23.81 11.81 -6.28
C LYS A 606 22.79 11.66 -5.15
N THR A 607 22.06 12.76 -4.87
CA THR A 607 21.18 12.90 -3.70
C THR A 607 19.76 13.21 -4.12
N TYR A 608 18.81 12.48 -3.56
CA TYR A 608 17.39 12.82 -3.61
C TYR A 608 17.01 13.60 -2.34
N ILE A 609 16.25 14.66 -2.52
CA ILE A 609 15.57 15.39 -1.45
C ILE A 609 14.09 15.25 -1.69
N GLY A 610 13.39 14.70 -0.72
CA GLY A 610 11.94 14.54 -0.73
C GLY A 610 11.27 15.38 0.36
N MET A 611 10.10 15.91 0.07
CA MET A 611 9.23 16.53 1.05
C MET A 611 7.78 16.09 0.83
N ALA A 612 7.00 16.02 1.90
CA ALA A 612 5.57 15.78 1.86
C ALA A 612 4.88 16.68 2.87
N GLU A 613 3.95 17.50 2.38
CA GLU A 613 3.06 18.32 3.21
C GLU A 613 1.70 17.67 3.24
N ASN A 614 1.21 17.37 4.44
CA ASN A 614 -0.07 16.72 4.67
C ASN A 614 -0.98 17.63 5.48
N PHE A 615 -2.14 17.95 4.94
CA PHE A 615 -3.18 18.71 5.60
C PHE A 615 -4.49 17.92 5.62
N ALA A 616 -5.18 17.90 6.77
CA ALA A 616 -6.54 17.39 6.88
C ALA A 616 -7.40 18.29 7.76
N SER A 617 -8.65 18.52 7.36
CA SER A 617 -9.61 19.25 8.19
C SER A 617 -9.89 18.53 9.51
N GLY A 618 -10.33 19.26 10.54
CA GLY A 618 -10.62 18.70 11.87
C GLY A 618 -11.62 17.54 11.81
N ARG A 619 -11.35 16.50 12.63
CA ARG A 619 -12.16 15.29 12.75
C ARG A 619 -13.34 15.49 13.67
N PRO A 620 -14.45 14.83 13.43
CA PRO A 620 -15.57 14.84 14.36
C PRO A 620 -15.20 14.05 15.63
N TYR A 621 -15.65 14.54 16.78
CA TYR A 621 -15.64 13.82 18.05
C TYR A 621 -16.89 14.16 18.84
N HIS A 622 -17.24 13.30 19.78
CA HIS A 622 -18.36 13.55 20.69
C HIS A 622 -17.90 14.32 21.92
N ASP A 623 -18.48 15.50 22.12
CA ASP A 623 -18.30 16.34 23.31
C ASP A 623 -19.53 16.13 24.21
N PRO A 624 -19.41 15.43 25.35
CA PRO A 624 -20.55 15.12 26.20
C PRO A 624 -21.21 16.35 26.81
N MET A 625 -20.51 17.50 26.83
CA MET A 625 -21.03 18.77 27.40
C MET A 625 -21.86 19.56 26.37
N LYS A 626 -22.00 19.07 25.13
CA LYS A 626 -22.77 19.72 24.07
C LYS A 626 -23.91 18.85 23.60
N ALA A 627 -25.01 19.49 23.17
CA ALA A 627 -26.12 18.77 22.59
C ALA A 627 -25.77 18.12 21.22
N GLY A 628 -26.39 16.96 20.93
CA GLY A 628 -26.20 16.17 19.71
C GLY A 628 -25.03 15.19 19.81
N PHE A 629 -24.97 14.27 18.84
CA PHE A 629 -23.93 13.27 18.75
C PHE A 629 -22.85 13.71 17.75
N MET A 630 -21.56 13.39 18.01
CA MET A 630 -20.41 13.80 17.18
C MET A 630 -20.41 15.29 16.86
N ASN A 631 -20.70 16.11 17.87
CA ASN A 631 -21.07 17.51 17.82
C ASN A 631 -19.89 18.50 17.77
N SER A 632 -18.67 18.02 17.85
CA SER A 632 -17.45 18.84 17.90
C SER A 632 -16.40 18.38 16.89
N ARG A 633 -15.38 19.23 16.64
CA ARG A 633 -14.28 18.93 15.74
C ARG A 633 -12.94 19.27 16.36
N THR A 634 -11.94 18.42 16.10
CA THR A 634 -10.55 18.69 16.47
C THR A 634 -9.99 19.85 15.65
N ALA A 635 -8.84 20.37 16.07
CA ALA A 635 -8.03 21.25 15.23
C ALA A 635 -7.63 20.54 13.93
N PRO A 636 -7.43 21.27 12.83
CA PRO A 636 -6.92 20.67 11.59
C PRO A 636 -5.56 20.02 11.79
N TYR A 637 -5.35 18.88 11.15
CA TYR A 637 -4.05 18.20 11.09
C TYR A 637 -3.13 18.88 10.08
N ASN A 638 -1.85 19.00 10.42
CA ASN A 638 -0.82 19.45 9.50
C ASN A 638 0.52 18.80 9.84
N SER A 639 1.24 18.28 8.84
CA SER A 639 2.56 17.67 9.00
C SER A 639 3.41 17.92 7.75
N LEU A 640 4.57 18.54 7.95
CA LEU A 640 5.61 18.63 6.92
C LEU A 640 6.67 17.57 7.21
N ASP A 641 6.83 16.63 6.29
CA ASP A 641 7.79 15.52 6.35
C ASP A 641 8.90 15.77 5.31
N VAL A 642 10.15 15.50 5.67
CA VAL A 642 11.32 15.71 4.80
C VAL A 642 12.20 14.48 4.83
N ASN A 643 12.76 14.09 3.69
CA ASN A 643 13.79 13.06 3.61
C ASN A 643 14.95 13.43 2.69
N VAL A 644 16.07 12.78 2.92
CA VAL A 644 17.27 12.88 2.10
C VAL A 644 17.82 11.48 1.87
N THR A 645 18.04 11.13 0.60
CA THR A 645 18.63 9.85 0.19
C THR A 645 19.91 10.11 -0.58
N VAL A 646 21.04 9.73 -0.02
CA VAL A 646 22.37 9.90 -0.63
C VAL A 646 22.84 8.57 -1.20
N LEU A 647 23.10 8.53 -2.50
CA LEU A 647 23.66 7.39 -3.21
C LEU A 647 25.19 7.46 -3.10
N VAL A 648 25.73 7.08 -1.93
CA VAL A 648 27.16 7.22 -1.60
C VAL A 648 28.02 6.44 -2.58
N SER A 649 27.62 5.24 -2.93
CA SER A 649 28.25 4.40 -3.95
C SER A 649 27.19 3.49 -4.60
N PRO A 650 27.50 2.76 -5.68
CA PRO A 650 26.57 1.80 -6.26
C PRO A 650 26.04 0.73 -5.30
N ARG A 651 26.70 0.57 -4.15
CA ARG A 651 26.37 -0.45 -3.14
C ARG A 651 25.94 0.13 -1.79
N ILE A 652 26.05 1.44 -1.59
CA ILE A 652 25.80 2.07 -0.29
C ILE A 652 24.85 3.24 -0.48
N ILE A 653 23.72 3.18 0.21
CA ILE A 653 22.71 4.23 0.23
C ILE A 653 22.52 4.68 1.67
N LEU A 654 22.65 5.97 1.91
CA LEU A 654 22.32 6.60 3.19
C LEU A 654 20.96 7.27 3.05
N TYR A 655 20.07 6.98 3.98
CA TYR A 655 18.72 7.54 4.06
C TYR A 655 18.53 8.24 5.39
N ALA A 656 17.95 9.43 5.37
CA ALA A 656 17.53 10.15 6.57
C ALA A 656 16.14 10.75 6.32
N SER A 657 15.23 10.66 7.28
CA SER A 657 13.92 11.29 7.22
C SER A 657 13.53 11.89 8.57
N MET A 658 12.76 12.95 8.51
CA MET A 658 12.17 13.59 9.68
C MET A 658 10.70 13.88 9.41
N ASN A 659 9.82 13.20 10.13
CA ASN A 659 8.39 13.43 10.07
C ASN A 659 8.02 14.60 10.97
N ASN A 660 7.02 15.38 10.52
CA ASN A 660 6.52 16.56 11.22
C ASN A 660 7.65 17.49 11.70
N ILE A 661 8.52 17.91 10.78
CA ILE A 661 9.71 18.73 11.06
C ILE A 661 9.36 20.03 11.83
N LEU A 662 8.16 20.57 11.58
CA LEU A 662 7.64 21.75 12.27
C LEU A 662 7.34 21.48 13.76
N GLY A 663 7.19 20.21 14.17
CA GLY A 663 6.93 19.81 15.55
C GLY A 663 5.56 20.23 16.04
N ARG A 664 4.57 20.29 15.14
CA ARG A 664 3.20 20.62 15.54
C ARG A 664 2.59 19.46 16.33
N THR A 665 2.02 19.74 17.48
CA THR A 665 1.21 18.77 18.22
C THR A 665 -0.16 18.65 17.54
N ASN A 666 -0.38 17.56 16.83
CA ASN A 666 -1.64 17.25 16.17
C ASN A 666 -2.57 16.50 17.13
N VAL A 667 -3.80 16.98 17.28
CA VAL A 667 -4.82 16.38 18.13
C VAL A 667 -5.75 15.53 17.28
N PHE A 668 -5.87 14.25 17.65
CA PHE A 668 -6.66 13.27 16.90
C PHE A 668 -8.05 13.03 17.49
N ASN A 669 -8.19 13.17 18.81
CA ASN A 669 -9.42 13.00 19.57
C ASN A 669 -9.28 13.67 20.95
N TYR A 670 -10.33 13.59 21.75
CA TYR A 670 -10.34 13.95 23.15
C TYR A 670 -10.97 12.83 23.97
N ASN A 671 -10.29 12.40 25.04
CA ASN A 671 -10.82 11.51 26.06
C ASN A 671 -11.36 12.36 27.20
N TYR A 672 -12.60 12.13 27.60
CA TYR A 672 -13.27 12.84 28.70
C TYR A 672 -13.20 12.00 29.98
N GLN A 673 -13.08 12.66 31.10
CA GLN A 673 -13.30 12.01 32.40
C GLN A 673 -14.76 11.59 32.53
N ALA A 674 -15.05 10.63 33.41
CA ALA A 674 -16.40 10.08 33.59
C ALA A 674 -17.47 11.15 33.93
N ASP A 675 -17.06 12.24 34.57
CA ASP A 675 -17.94 13.39 34.89
C ASP A 675 -18.11 14.38 33.73
N GLY A 676 -17.39 14.19 32.60
CA GLY A 676 -17.41 15.05 31.44
C GLY A 676 -16.75 16.42 31.59
N THR A 677 -16.25 16.78 32.80
CA THR A 677 -15.76 18.13 33.09
C THR A 677 -14.35 18.40 32.57
N ALA A 678 -13.50 17.39 32.56
CA ALA A 678 -12.13 17.49 32.06
C ALA A 678 -11.90 16.60 30.84
N ARG A 679 -11.07 17.08 29.93
CA ARG A 679 -10.69 16.31 28.71
C ARG A 679 -9.19 16.29 28.50
N THR A 680 -8.68 15.16 28.05
CA THR A 680 -7.29 14.97 27.62
C THR A 680 -7.23 14.83 26.13
N ALA A 681 -6.31 15.56 25.48
CA ALA A 681 -6.12 15.47 24.05
C ALA A 681 -5.38 14.17 23.71
N VAL A 682 -5.93 13.40 22.75
CA VAL A 682 -5.28 12.26 22.15
C VAL A 682 -4.35 12.78 21.06
N THR A 683 -3.05 12.59 21.23
CA THR A 683 -2.00 13.09 20.32
C THR A 683 -1.04 11.97 19.98
N SER A 684 -0.13 12.17 19.03
CA SER A 684 0.97 11.23 18.80
C SER A 684 1.87 11.10 20.04
N SER A 685 2.51 9.96 20.18
CA SER A 685 3.48 9.70 21.26
C SER A 685 4.67 10.67 21.19
N ARG A 686 4.98 11.17 19.99
CA ARG A 686 6.01 12.18 19.72
C ARG A 686 5.55 13.14 18.62
N ASP A 687 5.91 14.42 18.75
CA ASP A 687 5.60 15.40 17.71
C ASP A 687 6.51 15.22 16.49
N ARG A 688 7.77 14.79 16.67
CA ARG A 688 8.76 14.59 15.60
C ARG A 688 9.32 13.18 15.66
N PHE A 689 9.51 12.59 14.48
CA PHE A 689 10.15 11.29 14.36
C PHE A 689 11.31 11.37 13.37
N LEU A 690 12.54 11.12 13.87
CA LEU A 690 13.77 11.09 13.07
C LEU A 690 14.15 9.64 12.78
N TYR A 691 14.36 9.32 11.51
CA TYR A 691 14.91 8.03 11.07
C TYR A 691 16.20 8.24 10.27
N ILE A 692 17.20 7.43 10.52
CA ILE A 692 18.44 7.38 9.74
C ILE A 692 18.74 5.91 9.47
N GLY A 693 18.98 5.56 8.21
CA GLY A 693 19.25 4.19 7.77
C GLY A 693 20.40 4.14 6.76
N LEU A 694 21.16 3.07 6.83
CA LEU A 694 22.24 2.73 5.93
C LEU A 694 21.92 1.40 5.24
N PHE A 695 21.80 1.42 3.91
CA PHE A 695 21.59 0.24 3.10
C PHE A 695 22.89 -0.15 2.40
N ILE A 696 23.30 -1.41 2.52
CA ILE A 696 24.53 -1.96 1.96
C ILE A 696 24.21 -3.16 1.09
N SER A 697 24.45 -3.07 -0.21
CA SER A 697 24.36 -4.22 -1.12
C SER A 697 25.69 -4.97 -1.12
N LEU A 698 25.71 -6.19 -0.60
CA LEU A 698 26.89 -7.04 -0.52
C LEU A 698 27.12 -7.83 -1.82
N LYS A 699 26.02 -8.30 -2.45
CA LYS A 699 26.04 -9.02 -3.72
C LYS A 699 24.87 -8.58 -4.56
N ASN A 700 25.16 -7.87 -5.66
CA ASN A 700 24.17 -7.44 -6.63
C ASN A 700 24.83 -7.27 -7.99
N ASN A 701 24.18 -7.74 -9.04
CA ASN A 701 24.63 -7.60 -10.42
C ASN A 701 24.30 -6.22 -11.01
N LYS A 702 23.50 -5.40 -10.31
CA LYS A 702 23.04 -4.09 -10.74
C LYS A 702 23.40 -3.02 -9.72
N ALA A 703 23.94 -1.90 -10.19
CA ALA A 703 24.18 -0.74 -9.36
C ALA A 703 22.87 -0.08 -8.91
N TYR A 704 22.83 0.42 -7.68
CA TYR A 704 21.69 1.15 -7.08
C TYR A 704 20.37 0.37 -7.04
N GLU A 705 20.39 -0.95 -7.17
CA GLU A 705 19.18 -1.76 -7.01
C GLU A 705 19.09 -2.24 -5.55
N ILE A 706 18.15 -1.67 -4.79
CA ILE A 706 17.84 -2.09 -3.42
C ILE A 706 16.66 -3.09 -3.37
N SER A 707 16.26 -3.65 -4.50
CA SER A 707 15.25 -4.70 -4.55
C SER A 707 15.81 -5.97 -3.91
N ASN A 708 15.38 -6.32 -2.70
CA ASN A 708 15.67 -7.48 -1.84
C ASN A 708 16.43 -7.15 -0.55
N PHE A 709 16.06 -6.04 0.08
CA PHE A 709 16.35 -5.81 1.50
C PHE A 709 15.21 -6.26 2.38
#